data_66ba7099d0279247069ce0ffb0e8c2fb
#
_entry.id   66ba7099d0279247069ce0ffb0e8c2fb
#
_cell.length_a   1.000
_cell.length_b   1.000
_cell.length_c   1.000
_cell.angle_alpha   90.00
_cell.angle_beta   90.00
_cell.angle_gamma   90.00
#
_symmetry.space_group_name_H-M   'P 1'
#
loop_
_entity.id
_entity.type
_entity.pdbx_description
1 polymer ?
#
loop_
_entity_poly.entity_id
_entity_poly.type
_entity_poly.pdbx_seq_one_letter_code
_entity_poly.pdbx_strand_id
1 'polypeptide(L)'
;MVMSDKDAGAALAEVIGGEVIPRSELVDRVAEAGFRISANDVERRIQRDPRFLELGDGIGYIPGLTEGVAFSVWIDPAAAAEGYILMKPELDAIGWWIVECAVDVFDESGERIGDIQTDGWMIDDVDTDVVLGPEGWLDAFSDSWVAFRVRQGKLVIEQLVGPPEVDPDRAAAARTAFYAVAEHQQYQPHGSDEVVDVMRSQVSTVLHEAIRADRSLMAGEPLPPSTDLLAAAGLRVERRSVVPADLDPEVLADADSERQAMFRWGVDADDALGAQILLGAIGLFAEESPMAFGPTPDEQEMSPVMFEALLERKSIATVVAYECSETEACEAAKGLAATVATLFEDDPTSWAMRWLVAHCDLVLGDVDSAAVVLDDLPGSTGYLPVLIDRARLAIARSQAKEAQKLLREAERLVEDLPKLALLPHTYRKVIDDLQDEIEVWADNTPPPMARRNERCPCGSGRKYKVCHLGRELHPIEDRSLWLYHKMVRFAREQADDEIDSLAGVLTDVMDEPSLWAEMTKAPLIPDVVLHEEELEQRFLDGRLSNLPDDEVLLAQQWMLVDRTVFEVESTGPGSIELRDLGTGEMIEVVNVDDNPMSRPGNLLIGRPLPVGDIYRAFSGFMALRPDLVQAALSVLDDKDPDVLMELLGSMHRAPEIRNTDGHDMEPTEVTWSLPDGSDVPGALSRAGLTDDGGTWTLVRDTANQSNALVASIQVDGDTMVGSTNSVERAGELLELIAEHVPDAVHLSTKVTNPDDLDVIDLPAMPDQSEMLANPEVRAMLEAHMANYETEWLDSTIPALGGRTPREAAADPIAREDLIRLLASFPEVGEGGVGMSPARLRDALGL
;
A
#
# COMPACT_ATOMS: atom_id res chain seq x y z
N MET A 1 12.58 34.79 -10.16
CA MET A 1 11.52 34.04 -9.45
C MET A 1 11.66 32.63 -9.97
N VAL A 2 12.02 31.69 -9.15
CA VAL A 2 12.09 30.27 -9.56
C VAL A 2 10.63 29.81 -9.70
N MET A 3 10.29 29.28 -10.87
CA MET A 3 8.94 28.72 -11.09
C MET A 3 8.67 27.57 -10.11
N SER A 4 7.41 27.42 -9.69
CA SER A 4 7.02 26.23 -8.93
C SER A 4 7.13 24.99 -9.79
N ASP A 5 7.26 23.81 -9.18
CA ASP A 5 7.31 22.54 -9.93
C ASP A 5 6.05 22.35 -10.80
N LYS A 6 4.89 22.77 -10.32
CA LYS A 6 3.62 22.72 -11.06
C LYS A 6 3.62 23.62 -12.29
N ASP A 7 4.19 24.83 -12.17
CA ASP A 7 4.31 25.78 -13.28
C ASP A 7 5.30 25.29 -14.33
N ALA A 8 6.38 24.59 -13.92
CA ALA A 8 7.36 24.03 -14.84
C ALA A 8 6.77 22.90 -15.71
N GLY A 9 5.94 22.02 -15.12
CA GLY A 9 5.24 21.00 -15.87
C GLY A 9 4.25 21.55 -16.90
N ALA A 10 3.50 22.57 -16.54
CA ALA A 10 2.57 23.23 -17.44
C ALA A 10 3.30 23.92 -18.62
N ALA A 11 4.43 24.56 -18.35
CA ALA A 11 5.26 25.18 -19.39
C ALA A 11 5.83 24.14 -20.37
N LEU A 12 6.30 23.00 -19.89
CA LEU A 12 6.77 21.90 -20.74
C LEU A 12 5.63 21.33 -21.60
N ALA A 13 4.47 21.08 -21.01
CA ALA A 13 3.30 20.60 -21.72
C ALA A 13 2.85 21.58 -22.83
N GLU A 14 2.89 22.88 -22.58
CA GLU A 14 2.58 23.92 -23.57
C GLU A 14 3.60 23.93 -24.73
N VAL A 15 4.88 23.77 -24.43
CA VAL A 15 5.95 23.79 -25.45
C VAL A 15 5.94 22.54 -26.33
N ILE A 16 5.75 21.36 -25.70
CA ILE A 16 5.74 20.08 -26.42
C ILE A 16 4.42 19.93 -27.20
N GLY A 17 3.30 20.26 -26.56
CA GLY A 17 1.98 20.18 -27.20
C GLY A 17 1.72 18.78 -27.77
N GLY A 18 1.40 18.69 -29.07
CA GLY A 18 1.16 17.45 -29.80
C GLY A 18 2.31 16.97 -30.67
N GLU A 19 3.53 17.41 -30.40
CA GLU A 19 4.74 17.05 -31.17
C GLU A 19 5.69 16.20 -30.30
N VAL A 20 6.59 15.47 -30.93
CA VAL A 20 7.76 14.87 -30.28
C VAL A 20 8.95 15.75 -30.52
N ILE A 21 9.50 16.36 -29.48
CA ILE A 21 10.64 17.30 -29.58
C ILE A 21 11.92 16.54 -29.22
N PRO A 22 12.96 16.60 -30.07
CA PRO A 22 14.26 16.02 -29.73
C PRO A 22 14.77 16.56 -28.41
N ARG A 23 15.25 15.66 -27.53
CA ARG A 23 15.71 16.02 -26.18
C ARG A 23 16.78 17.12 -26.20
N SER A 24 17.63 17.13 -27.24
CA SER A 24 18.65 18.15 -27.46
C SER A 24 18.09 19.55 -27.74
N GLU A 25 16.88 19.67 -28.26
CA GLU A 25 16.23 20.94 -28.64
C GLU A 25 15.27 21.46 -27.57
N LEU A 26 14.84 20.58 -26.62
CA LEU A 26 13.75 20.89 -25.71
C LEU A 26 14.04 22.11 -24.82
N VAL A 27 15.25 22.23 -24.28
CA VAL A 27 15.64 23.37 -23.43
C VAL A 27 15.61 24.68 -24.19
N ASP A 28 16.06 24.67 -25.46
CA ASP A 28 16.03 25.85 -26.30
C ASP A 28 14.61 26.25 -26.70
N ARG A 29 13.75 25.29 -27.01
CA ARG A 29 12.31 25.51 -27.29
C ARG A 29 11.58 26.11 -26.09
N VAL A 30 11.85 25.61 -24.87
CA VAL A 30 11.30 26.15 -23.63
C VAL A 30 11.74 27.60 -23.40
N ALA A 31 13.01 27.91 -23.69
CA ALA A 31 13.53 29.28 -23.60
C ALA A 31 12.94 30.21 -24.67
N GLU A 32 12.76 29.74 -25.92
CA GLU A 32 12.13 30.48 -27.01
C GLU A 32 10.65 30.80 -26.71
N ALA A 33 9.94 29.89 -26.04
CA ALA A 33 8.56 30.11 -25.56
C ALA A 33 8.48 31.12 -24.41
N GLY A 34 9.62 31.60 -23.90
CA GLY A 34 9.69 32.63 -22.87
C GLY A 34 9.75 32.08 -21.44
N PHE A 35 9.84 30.77 -21.26
CA PHE A 35 9.96 30.15 -19.94
C PHE A 35 11.43 30.08 -19.50
N ARG A 36 11.69 30.31 -18.21
CA ARG A 36 13.03 30.24 -17.63
C ARG A 36 13.16 29.01 -16.74
N ILE A 37 13.45 27.87 -17.32
CA ILE A 37 13.65 26.60 -16.62
C ILE A 37 15.08 26.14 -16.90
N SER A 38 15.77 25.58 -15.90
CA SER A 38 17.10 25.02 -16.11
C SER A 38 17.03 23.66 -16.80
N ALA A 39 18.07 23.24 -17.51
CA ALA A 39 18.14 21.92 -18.12
C ALA A 39 17.93 20.78 -17.09
N ASN A 40 18.51 20.93 -15.89
CA ASN A 40 18.34 19.95 -14.81
C ASN A 40 16.90 19.89 -14.27
N ASP A 41 16.16 21.01 -14.28
CA ASP A 41 14.78 21.03 -13.83
C ASP A 41 13.85 20.44 -14.90
N VAL A 42 14.13 20.67 -16.18
CA VAL A 42 13.46 20.02 -17.31
C VAL A 42 13.63 18.50 -17.21
N GLU A 43 14.87 18.03 -17.04
CA GLU A 43 15.18 16.61 -16.92
C GLU A 43 14.49 15.96 -15.73
N ARG A 44 14.60 16.58 -14.57
CA ARG A 44 13.95 16.09 -13.34
C ARG A 44 12.43 16.02 -13.49
N ARG A 45 11.84 16.97 -14.21
CA ARG A 45 10.39 16.99 -14.43
C ARG A 45 9.95 15.87 -15.35
N ILE A 46 10.65 15.65 -16.45
CA ILE A 46 10.38 14.54 -17.37
C ILE A 46 10.43 13.20 -16.62
N GLN A 47 11.42 13.00 -15.76
CA GLN A 47 11.58 11.77 -14.97
C GLN A 47 10.48 11.57 -13.89
N ARG A 48 9.85 12.64 -13.42
CA ARG A 48 8.86 12.59 -12.32
C ARG A 48 7.42 12.68 -12.77
N ASP A 49 7.17 13.18 -13.95
CA ASP A 49 5.81 13.35 -14.47
C ASP A 49 5.57 12.36 -15.60
N PRO A 50 4.80 11.30 -15.33
CA PRO A 50 4.58 10.20 -16.26
C PRO A 50 3.88 10.60 -17.57
N ARG A 51 3.31 11.81 -17.62
CA ARG A 51 2.71 12.34 -18.85
C ARG A 51 3.73 12.73 -19.91
N PHE A 52 5.01 12.83 -19.55
CA PHE A 52 6.10 13.04 -20.49
C PHE A 52 6.79 11.72 -20.81
N LEU A 53 6.83 11.38 -22.08
CA LEU A 53 7.30 10.09 -22.55
C LEU A 53 8.51 10.23 -23.44
N GLU A 54 9.50 9.37 -23.23
CA GLU A 54 10.64 9.22 -24.13
C GLU A 54 10.25 8.40 -25.35
N LEU A 55 10.36 9.01 -26.52
CA LEU A 55 10.03 8.39 -27.80
C LEU A 55 11.25 8.50 -28.73
N GLY A 56 12.04 7.44 -28.78
CA GLY A 56 13.32 7.44 -29.47
C GLY A 56 14.31 8.42 -28.82
N ASP A 57 14.75 9.45 -29.57
CA ASP A 57 15.63 10.51 -29.09
C ASP A 57 14.85 11.79 -28.63
N GLY A 58 13.52 11.73 -28.65
CA GLY A 58 12.65 12.86 -28.35
C GLY A 58 11.77 12.64 -27.12
N ILE A 59 11.13 13.75 -26.70
CA ILE A 59 10.15 13.77 -25.61
C ILE A 59 8.81 14.17 -26.19
N GLY A 60 7.78 13.40 -25.89
CA GLY A 60 6.38 13.66 -26.18
C GLY A 60 5.58 13.97 -24.92
N TYR A 61 4.48 14.71 -25.07
CA TYR A 61 3.49 14.95 -24.03
C TYR A 61 2.21 14.18 -24.37
N ILE A 62 1.93 13.12 -23.63
CA ILE A 62 0.87 12.14 -23.95
C ILE A 62 -0.49 12.79 -24.20
N PRO A 63 -1.04 13.68 -23.34
CA PRO A 63 -2.33 14.32 -23.62
C PRO A 63 -2.34 15.16 -24.90
N GLY A 64 -1.19 15.74 -25.28
CA GLY A 64 -1.05 16.49 -26.53
C GLY A 64 -0.99 15.59 -27.76
N LEU A 65 -0.28 14.47 -27.69
CA LEU A 65 -0.16 13.50 -28.77
C LEU A 65 -1.51 12.81 -29.08
N THR A 66 -2.27 12.48 -28.04
CA THR A 66 -3.55 11.77 -28.15
C THR A 66 -4.75 12.69 -28.33
N GLU A 67 -4.58 14.01 -28.30
CA GLU A 67 -5.69 14.97 -28.44
C GLU A 67 -6.50 14.75 -29.71
N GLY A 68 -7.80 14.54 -29.56
CA GLY A 68 -8.75 14.27 -30.63
C GLY A 68 -8.80 12.82 -31.10
N VAL A 69 -7.92 11.94 -30.62
CA VAL A 69 -8.00 10.49 -30.89
C VAL A 69 -9.16 9.88 -30.13
N ALA A 70 -9.90 8.98 -30.76
CA ALA A 70 -11.01 8.26 -30.13
C ALA A 70 -10.95 6.78 -30.49
N PHE A 71 -11.08 5.91 -29.47
CA PHE A 71 -11.09 4.45 -29.60
C PHE A 71 -12.47 3.93 -29.30
N SER A 72 -13.01 3.06 -30.16
CA SER A 72 -14.32 2.46 -29.95
C SER A 72 -14.26 1.12 -29.25
N VAL A 73 -15.21 0.89 -28.35
CA VAL A 73 -15.37 -0.35 -27.60
C VAL A 73 -16.85 -0.70 -27.47
N TRP A 74 -17.14 -2.00 -27.42
CA TRP A 74 -18.46 -2.52 -27.10
C TRP A 74 -18.63 -2.66 -25.60
N ILE A 75 -19.70 -2.09 -25.06
CA ILE A 75 -20.04 -2.21 -23.64
C ILE A 75 -20.84 -3.49 -23.41
N ASP A 76 -20.22 -4.47 -22.79
CA ASP A 76 -20.86 -5.72 -22.43
C ASP A 76 -21.93 -5.50 -21.34
N PRO A 77 -23.18 -6.03 -21.54
CA PRO A 77 -24.26 -5.84 -20.57
C PRO A 77 -23.95 -6.40 -19.15
N ALA A 78 -23.18 -7.47 -19.05
CA ALA A 78 -22.83 -8.05 -17.75
C ALA A 78 -21.82 -7.15 -17.01
N ALA A 79 -20.76 -6.72 -17.71
CA ALA A 79 -19.79 -5.78 -17.16
C ALA A 79 -20.44 -4.42 -16.84
N ALA A 80 -21.37 -3.95 -17.67
CA ALA A 80 -22.13 -2.72 -17.40
C ALA A 80 -22.97 -2.81 -16.12
N ALA A 81 -23.60 -3.96 -15.88
CA ALA A 81 -24.42 -4.19 -14.68
C ALA A 81 -23.56 -4.18 -13.39
N GLU A 82 -22.30 -4.57 -13.50
CA GLU A 82 -21.33 -4.54 -12.39
C GLU A 82 -20.56 -3.21 -12.30
N GLY A 83 -20.80 -2.30 -13.24
CA GLY A 83 -20.26 -0.94 -13.23
C GLY A 83 -18.83 -0.79 -13.71
N TYR A 84 -18.27 -1.78 -14.43
CA TYR A 84 -16.91 -1.70 -14.95
C TYR A 84 -16.83 -1.93 -16.47
N ILE A 85 -15.74 -1.46 -17.07
CA ILE A 85 -15.34 -1.79 -18.45
C ILE A 85 -13.94 -2.38 -18.40
N LEU A 86 -13.77 -3.59 -18.93
CA LEU A 86 -12.45 -4.22 -19.05
C LEU A 86 -11.56 -3.44 -20.02
N MET A 87 -10.31 -3.24 -19.64
CA MET A 87 -9.27 -2.71 -20.50
C MET A 87 -8.83 -3.79 -21.51
N LYS A 88 -9.67 -3.94 -22.56
CA LYS A 88 -9.37 -4.82 -23.69
C LYS A 88 -8.26 -4.20 -24.56
N PRO A 89 -7.68 -4.96 -25.50
CA PRO A 89 -6.70 -4.43 -26.45
C PRO A 89 -7.16 -3.15 -27.17
N GLU A 90 -8.45 -2.96 -27.31
CA GLU A 90 -9.06 -1.77 -27.89
C GLU A 90 -8.75 -0.49 -27.11
N LEU A 91 -8.63 -0.60 -25.77
CA LEU A 91 -8.30 0.51 -24.89
C LEU A 91 -6.80 0.59 -24.54
N ASP A 92 -6.03 -0.42 -24.90
CA ASP A 92 -4.59 -0.52 -24.59
C ASP A 92 -3.77 0.68 -25.16
N ALA A 93 -4.24 1.28 -26.24
CA ALA A 93 -3.59 2.47 -26.78
C ALA A 93 -3.81 3.73 -25.92
N ILE A 94 -4.90 3.74 -25.14
CA ILE A 94 -5.16 4.75 -24.12
C ILE A 94 -4.44 4.36 -22.82
N GLY A 95 -4.17 3.09 -22.61
CA GLY A 95 -3.55 2.53 -21.42
C GLY A 95 -2.26 3.24 -21.02
N TRP A 96 -1.46 3.63 -21.98
CA TRP A 96 -0.25 4.42 -21.75
C TRP A 96 -0.52 5.77 -21.07
N TRP A 97 -1.62 6.40 -21.41
CA TRP A 97 -2.06 7.67 -20.83
C TRP A 97 -2.71 7.44 -19.46
N ILE A 98 -3.25 6.25 -19.25
CA ILE A 98 -4.03 5.84 -18.09
C ILE A 98 -3.17 5.35 -16.93
N VAL A 99 -2.18 4.50 -17.21
CA VAL A 99 -1.38 3.77 -16.21
C VAL A 99 -0.68 4.66 -15.19
N GLU A 100 -0.50 5.94 -15.47
CA GLU A 100 0.27 6.82 -14.60
C GLU A 100 -0.41 8.18 -14.34
N CYS A 101 -1.65 8.36 -14.79
CA CYS A 101 -2.45 9.55 -14.51
C CYS A 101 -3.81 9.09 -14.02
N ALA A 102 -4.22 9.47 -12.82
CA ALA A 102 -5.62 9.35 -12.41
C ALA A 102 -6.49 10.04 -13.46
N VAL A 103 -7.26 9.29 -14.24
CA VAL A 103 -7.98 9.82 -15.37
C VAL A 103 -9.47 9.76 -15.12
N ASP A 104 -10.04 10.94 -14.96
CA ASP A 104 -11.48 11.10 -14.90
C ASP A 104 -12.12 10.90 -16.28
N VAL A 105 -13.22 10.17 -16.32
CA VAL A 105 -14.07 9.97 -17.50
C VAL A 105 -15.29 10.90 -17.40
N PHE A 106 -15.55 11.60 -18.50
CA PHE A 106 -16.65 12.55 -18.60
C PHE A 106 -17.64 12.11 -19.68
N ASP A 107 -18.89 12.49 -19.54
CA ASP A 107 -19.86 12.38 -20.63
C ASP A 107 -19.72 13.51 -21.65
N GLU A 108 -20.53 13.48 -22.72
CA GLU A 108 -20.54 14.52 -23.75
C GLU A 108 -21.00 15.90 -23.22
N SER A 109 -21.69 15.95 -22.08
CA SER A 109 -22.12 17.19 -21.41
C SER A 109 -20.98 17.83 -20.61
N GLY A 110 -19.95 17.06 -20.29
CA GLY A 110 -18.80 17.44 -19.46
C GLY A 110 -18.99 17.12 -17.99
N GLU A 111 -19.99 16.28 -17.64
CA GLU A 111 -20.18 15.74 -16.31
C GLU A 111 -19.22 14.56 -16.09
N ARG A 112 -18.58 14.50 -14.91
CA ARG A 112 -17.73 13.37 -14.53
C ARG A 112 -18.59 12.16 -14.22
N ILE A 113 -18.35 11.06 -14.91
CA ILE A 113 -19.15 9.83 -14.79
C ILE A 113 -18.35 8.63 -14.30
N GLY A 114 -17.04 8.72 -14.22
CA GLY A 114 -16.18 7.64 -13.75
C GLY A 114 -14.71 8.02 -13.70
N ASP A 115 -13.90 7.06 -13.31
CA ASP A 115 -12.45 7.12 -13.33
C ASP A 115 -11.86 5.79 -13.76
N ILE A 116 -10.58 5.83 -14.18
CA ILE A 116 -9.82 4.65 -14.54
C ILE A 116 -8.94 4.28 -13.39
N GLN A 117 -9.09 3.07 -12.88
CA GLN A 117 -8.25 2.50 -11.84
C GLN A 117 -7.29 1.49 -12.48
N THR A 118 -6.01 1.62 -12.12
CA THR A 118 -4.91 0.84 -12.69
C THR A 118 -4.41 -0.26 -11.76
N ASP A 119 -4.90 -0.32 -10.52
CA ASP A 119 -4.44 -1.27 -9.53
C ASP A 119 -5.33 -2.50 -9.44
N GLY A 120 -4.78 -3.62 -9.91
CA GLY A 120 -5.00 -4.96 -9.41
C GLY A 120 -6.43 -5.48 -9.22
N TRP A 121 -7.37 -5.14 -10.11
CA TRP A 121 -8.65 -5.83 -10.10
C TRP A 121 -8.47 -7.24 -10.66
N MET A 122 -8.63 -8.23 -9.79
CA MET A 122 -8.71 -9.63 -10.22
C MET A 122 -10.12 -9.94 -10.73
N ILE A 123 -10.23 -10.21 -12.02
CA ILE A 123 -11.45 -10.74 -12.64
C ILE A 123 -11.08 -12.11 -13.21
N ASP A 124 -11.77 -13.16 -12.77
CA ASP A 124 -11.50 -14.54 -13.19
C ASP A 124 -10.01 -14.93 -13.04
N ASP A 125 -9.41 -14.66 -11.87
CA ASP A 125 -7.99 -14.91 -11.53
C ASP A 125 -6.96 -14.24 -12.47
N VAL A 126 -7.35 -13.18 -13.18
CA VAL A 126 -6.46 -12.42 -14.06
C VAL A 126 -6.40 -10.96 -13.64
N ASP A 127 -5.21 -10.48 -13.31
CA ASP A 127 -4.95 -9.06 -13.13
C ASP A 127 -5.29 -8.32 -14.42
N THR A 128 -6.24 -7.40 -14.37
CA THR A 128 -6.65 -6.59 -15.51
C THR A 128 -6.97 -5.17 -15.09
N ASP A 129 -6.63 -4.22 -15.96
CA ASP A 129 -7.03 -2.84 -15.75
C ASP A 129 -8.52 -2.67 -16.10
N VAL A 130 -9.22 -1.90 -15.31
CA VAL A 130 -10.64 -1.62 -15.51
C VAL A 130 -10.93 -0.12 -15.48
N VAL A 131 -12.00 0.26 -16.16
CA VAL A 131 -12.61 1.59 -16.05
C VAL A 131 -13.81 1.45 -15.13
N LEU A 132 -13.80 2.15 -14.00
CA LEU A 132 -14.86 2.14 -13.01
C LEU A 132 -15.61 3.48 -12.98
N GLY A 133 -16.84 3.45 -12.48
CA GLY A 133 -17.65 4.64 -12.24
C GLY A 133 -18.70 4.38 -11.16
N PRO A 134 -19.46 5.41 -10.76
CA PRO A 134 -20.56 5.27 -9.82
C PRO A 134 -21.57 4.22 -10.26
N GLU A 135 -22.30 3.61 -9.31
CA GLU A 135 -23.35 2.64 -9.61
C GLU A 135 -24.32 3.16 -10.68
N GLY A 136 -24.57 2.37 -11.73
CA GLY A 136 -25.47 2.71 -12.83
C GLY A 136 -24.89 3.66 -13.89
N TRP A 137 -23.65 4.08 -13.83
CA TRP A 137 -23.04 5.01 -14.81
C TRP A 137 -23.01 4.46 -16.24
N LEU A 138 -23.00 3.15 -16.42
CA LEU A 138 -23.02 2.47 -17.71
C LEU A 138 -24.43 2.09 -18.20
N ASP A 139 -25.48 2.33 -17.44
CA ASP A 139 -26.86 1.93 -17.81
C ASP A 139 -27.26 2.49 -19.17
N ALA A 140 -26.90 3.73 -19.45
CA ALA A 140 -27.19 4.38 -20.73
C ALA A 140 -26.39 3.81 -21.92
N PHE A 141 -25.27 3.13 -21.66
CA PHE A 141 -24.34 2.60 -22.67
C PHE A 141 -24.39 1.08 -22.80
N SER A 142 -25.12 0.38 -21.91
CA SER A 142 -25.23 -1.07 -21.92
C SER A 142 -25.71 -1.58 -23.29
N ASP A 143 -25.09 -2.67 -23.77
CA ASP A 143 -25.41 -3.27 -25.10
C ASP A 143 -25.26 -2.28 -26.27
N SER A 144 -24.28 -1.36 -26.19
CA SER A 144 -24.00 -0.36 -27.19
C SER A 144 -22.52 -0.16 -27.49
N TRP A 145 -22.24 0.44 -28.63
CA TRP A 145 -20.91 0.90 -28.98
C TRP A 145 -20.68 2.30 -28.44
N VAL A 146 -19.50 2.52 -27.87
CA VAL A 146 -19.04 3.84 -27.42
C VAL A 146 -17.65 4.14 -27.98
N ALA A 147 -17.26 5.40 -27.96
CA ALA A 147 -15.89 5.81 -28.20
C ALA A 147 -15.35 6.59 -27.02
N PHE A 148 -14.14 6.28 -26.59
CA PHE A 148 -13.39 7.07 -25.64
C PHE A 148 -12.52 8.07 -26.41
N ARG A 149 -12.80 9.36 -26.26
CA ARG A 149 -12.10 10.44 -26.93
C ARG A 149 -11.32 11.29 -25.97
N VAL A 150 -10.07 11.57 -26.33
CA VAL A 150 -9.25 12.55 -25.61
C VAL A 150 -9.61 13.96 -26.08
N ARG A 151 -10.11 14.80 -25.17
CA ARG A 151 -10.41 16.23 -25.39
C ARG A 151 -9.86 17.09 -24.27
N GLN A 152 -8.98 18.03 -24.63
CA GLN A 152 -8.38 18.98 -23.67
C GLN A 152 -7.78 18.27 -22.42
N GLY A 153 -7.13 17.14 -22.64
CA GLY A 153 -6.53 16.35 -21.58
C GLY A 153 -7.54 15.59 -20.71
N LYS A 154 -8.79 15.44 -21.16
CA LYS A 154 -9.84 14.68 -20.50
C LYS A 154 -10.29 13.53 -21.39
N LEU A 155 -10.72 12.45 -20.78
CA LEU A 155 -11.32 11.34 -21.50
C LEU A 155 -12.85 11.52 -21.53
N VAL A 156 -13.43 11.52 -22.72
CA VAL A 156 -14.86 11.73 -22.93
C VAL A 156 -15.47 10.49 -23.60
N ILE A 157 -16.52 9.92 -23.02
CA ILE A 157 -17.27 8.83 -23.60
C ILE A 157 -18.33 9.39 -24.57
N GLU A 158 -18.35 8.85 -25.78
CA GLU A 158 -19.28 9.24 -26.86
C GLU A 158 -20.10 8.02 -27.30
N GLN A 159 -21.43 8.11 -27.36
CA GLN A 159 -22.25 7.00 -27.81
C GLN A 159 -22.20 6.85 -29.31
N LEU A 160 -22.04 5.63 -29.84
CA LEU A 160 -21.98 5.35 -31.27
C LEU A 160 -23.24 4.57 -31.74
N VAL A 161 -23.62 4.76 -32.97
CA VAL A 161 -24.74 4.00 -33.60
C VAL A 161 -24.34 2.56 -33.92
N GLY A 162 -23.04 2.29 -34.05
CA GLY A 162 -22.45 0.98 -34.35
C GLY A 162 -20.94 1.08 -34.46
N PRO A 163 -20.23 -0.04 -34.69
CA PRO A 163 -18.78 -0.02 -34.80
C PRO A 163 -18.38 0.85 -36.00
N PRO A 164 -17.35 1.71 -35.88
CA PRO A 164 -16.82 2.46 -37.03
C PRO A 164 -16.28 1.53 -38.12
N GLU A 165 -16.43 1.94 -39.39
CA GLU A 165 -15.85 1.21 -40.51
C GLU A 165 -14.31 1.36 -40.52
N VAL A 166 -13.62 0.32 -40.97
CA VAL A 166 -12.17 0.36 -41.09
C VAL A 166 -11.75 1.19 -42.29
N ASP A 167 -11.05 2.28 -42.04
CA ASP A 167 -10.43 3.11 -43.07
C ASP A 167 -9.14 2.44 -43.60
N PRO A 168 -9.00 2.20 -44.93
CA PRO A 168 -7.83 1.57 -45.51
C PRO A 168 -6.52 2.37 -45.27
N ASP A 169 -6.58 3.68 -45.19
CA ASP A 169 -5.39 4.53 -44.97
C ASP A 169 -4.93 4.41 -43.52
N ARG A 170 -5.87 4.32 -42.57
CA ARG A 170 -5.58 4.04 -41.15
C ARG A 170 -4.99 2.63 -40.96
N ALA A 171 -5.52 1.62 -41.62
CA ALA A 171 -4.97 0.25 -41.61
C ALA A 171 -3.54 0.22 -42.20
N ALA A 172 -3.30 0.95 -43.27
CA ALA A 172 -1.98 1.07 -43.86
C ALA A 172 -0.99 1.78 -42.93
N ALA A 173 -1.44 2.81 -42.21
CA ALA A 173 -0.63 3.48 -41.17
C ALA A 173 -0.27 2.54 -40.01
N ALA A 174 -1.24 1.79 -39.49
CA ALA A 174 -1.01 0.81 -38.44
C ALA A 174 -0.04 -0.29 -38.89
N ARG A 175 -0.15 -0.77 -40.13
CA ARG A 175 0.82 -1.72 -40.71
C ARG A 175 2.23 -1.13 -40.78
N THR A 176 2.37 0.12 -41.24
CA THR A 176 3.66 0.79 -41.33
C THR A 176 4.28 0.98 -39.96
N ALA A 177 3.45 1.39 -38.99
CA ALA A 177 3.86 1.53 -37.60
C ALA A 177 4.33 0.20 -36.99
N PHE A 178 3.60 -0.88 -37.23
CA PHE A 178 4.01 -2.22 -36.78
C PHE A 178 5.43 -2.55 -37.24
N TYR A 179 5.72 -2.43 -38.54
CA TYR A 179 7.06 -2.76 -39.08
C TYR A 179 8.15 -1.76 -38.63
N ALA A 180 7.77 -0.59 -38.16
CA ALA A 180 8.73 0.38 -37.60
C ALA A 180 9.12 0.06 -36.15
N VAL A 181 8.22 -0.58 -35.37
CA VAL A 181 8.43 -0.83 -33.94
C VAL A 181 8.53 -2.33 -33.58
N ALA A 182 8.23 -3.22 -34.54
CA ALA A 182 8.29 -4.65 -34.27
C ALA A 182 9.70 -5.10 -33.91
N GLU A 183 9.78 -5.83 -32.84
CA GLU A 183 11.01 -6.52 -32.44
C GLU A 183 11.17 -7.79 -33.27
N HIS A 184 12.41 -8.05 -33.69
CA HIS A 184 12.80 -9.27 -34.38
C HIS A 184 13.36 -10.27 -33.39
N GLN A 185 12.68 -11.39 -33.20
CA GLN A 185 13.15 -12.50 -32.40
C GLN A 185 13.46 -13.70 -33.29
N GLN A 186 14.74 -14.08 -33.36
CA GLN A 186 15.12 -15.34 -34.03
C GLN A 186 14.81 -16.51 -33.11
N TYR A 187 13.96 -17.40 -33.57
CA TYR A 187 13.53 -18.60 -32.86
C TYR A 187 13.86 -19.83 -33.68
N GLN A 188 14.47 -20.84 -33.08
CA GLN A 188 14.72 -22.10 -33.69
C GLN A 188 13.84 -23.16 -33.03
N PRO A 189 12.76 -23.64 -33.70
CA PRO A 189 11.90 -24.67 -33.16
C PRO A 189 12.68 -25.93 -32.78
N HIS A 190 12.35 -26.55 -31.64
CA HIS A 190 13.01 -27.74 -31.16
C HIS A 190 13.01 -28.85 -32.21
N GLY A 191 14.20 -29.32 -32.56
CA GLY A 191 14.40 -30.39 -33.55
C GLY A 191 14.38 -29.95 -35.02
N SER A 192 14.36 -28.65 -35.30
CA SER A 192 14.43 -28.08 -36.64
C SER A 192 15.76 -27.36 -36.86
N ASP A 193 16.31 -27.47 -38.09
CA ASP A 193 17.45 -26.66 -38.53
C ASP A 193 17.03 -25.28 -39.06
N GLU A 194 15.71 -25.00 -39.10
CA GLU A 194 15.15 -23.77 -39.65
C GLU A 194 15.02 -22.71 -38.54
N VAL A 195 15.60 -21.52 -38.79
CA VAL A 195 15.46 -20.37 -37.93
C VAL A 195 14.26 -19.55 -38.39
N VAL A 196 13.28 -19.35 -37.53
CA VAL A 196 12.09 -18.53 -37.77
C VAL A 196 12.28 -17.17 -37.17
N ASP A 197 12.03 -16.11 -37.94
CA ASP A 197 12.04 -14.74 -37.48
C ASP A 197 10.65 -14.34 -37.02
N VAL A 198 10.45 -14.22 -35.70
CA VAL A 198 9.17 -13.84 -35.09
C VAL A 198 9.17 -12.33 -34.89
N MET A 199 8.43 -11.63 -35.77
CA MET A 199 8.18 -10.18 -35.63
C MET A 199 6.98 -9.95 -34.74
N ARG A 200 7.14 -9.10 -33.71
CA ARG A 200 6.08 -8.80 -32.74
C ARG A 200 6.20 -7.42 -32.12
N SER A 201 5.10 -6.87 -31.65
CA SER A 201 5.03 -5.65 -30.87
C SER A 201 3.82 -5.68 -29.94
N GLN A 202 3.70 -4.73 -29.03
CA GLN A 202 2.47 -4.53 -28.25
C GLN A 202 1.46 -3.72 -29.06
N VAL A 203 0.15 -3.93 -28.82
CA VAL A 203 -0.93 -3.18 -29.48
C VAL A 203 -0.75 -1.69 -29.25
N SER A 204 -0.53 -1.28 -28.00
CA SER A 204 -0.30 0.11 -27.61
C SER A 204 0.87 0.74 -28.37
N THR A 205 2.00 0.03 -28.46
CA THR A 205 3.20 0.54 -29.15
C THR A 205 2.94 0.78 -30.64
N VAL A 206 2.23 -0.15 -31.32
CA VAL A 206 1.86 0.01 -32.74
C VAL A 206 0.95 1.21 -32.94
N LEU A 207 -0.09 1.34 -32.12
CA LEU A 207 -1.05 2.44 -32.24
C LEU A 207 -0.43 3.80 -31.88
N HIS A 208 0.43 3.85 -30.87
CA HIS A 208 1.17 5.08 -30.53
C HIS A 208 2.13 5.51 -31.62
N GLU A 209 2.82 4.55 -32.25
CA GLU A 209 3.69 4.88 -33.39
C GLU A 209 2.87 5.36 -34.60
N ALA A 210 1.70 4.77 -34.86
CA ALA A 210 0.81 5.26 -35.90
C ALA A 210 0.31 6.68 -35.63
N ILE A 211 -0.07 7.00 -34.39
CA ILE A 211 -0.46 8.34 -33.95
C ILE A 211 0.72 9.31 -34.06
N ARG A 212 1.91 8.89 -33.65
CA ARG A 212 3.13 9.69 -33.74
C ARG A 212 3.50 10.03 -35.20
N ALA A 213 3.35 9.06 -36.10
CA ALA A 213 3.71 9.20 -37.50
C ALA A 213 2.75 10.12 -38.26
N ASP A 214 1.44 9.99 -38.04
CA ASP A 214 0.41 10.85 -38.62
C ASP A 214 -0.82 10.98 -37.69
N ARG A 215 -0.73 11.91 -36.76
CA ARG A 215 -1.82 12.24 -35.83
C ARG A 215 -3.10 12.66 -36.58
N SER A 216 -2.98 13.35 -37.71
CA SER A 216 -4.15 13.84 -38.45
C SER A 216 -5.02 12.71 -39.02
N LEU A 217 -4.37 11.56 -39.29
CA LEU A 217 -5.05 10.36 -39.78
C LEU A 217 -5.78 9.61 -38.64
N MET A 218 -5.23 9.64 -37.42
CA MET A 218 -5.75 8.92 -36.26
C MET A 218 -6.76 9.73 -35.43
N ALA A 219 -6.70 11.07 -35.51
CA ALA A 219 -7.66 11.95 -34.83
C ALA A 219 -8.92 12.18 -35.71
N GLY A 220 -10.02 12.56 -35.09
CA GLY A 220 -11.28 12.90 -35.80
C GLY A 220 -12.36 11.85 -35.61
N GLU A 221 -12.77 11.15 -36.64
CA GLU A 221 -13.76 10.07 -36.53
C GLU A 221 -13.21 8.95 -35.63
N PRO A 222 -14.05 8.30 -34.80
CA PRO A 222 -13.59 7.22 -33.94
C PRO A 222 -12.89 6.11 -34.72
N LEU A 223 -11.82 5.57 -34.13
CA LEU A 223 -11.13 4.40 -34.68
C LEU A 223 -12.03 3.16 -34.51
N PRO A 224 -12.05 2.22 -35.46
CA PRO A 224 -12.66 0.92 -35.23
C PRO A 224 -11.94 0.19 -34.09
N PRO A 225 -12.53 -0.93 -33.56
CA PRO A 225 -11.82 -1.78 -32.65
C PRO A 225 -10.39 -2.07 -33.13
N SER A 226 -9.40 -1.99 -32.24
CA SER A 226 -7.99 -2.14 -32.65
C SER A 226 -7.72 -3.51 -33.28
N THR A 227 -8.44 -4.56 -32.86
CA THR A 227 -8.40 -5.87 -33.49
C THR A 227 -8.83 -5.85 -34.93
N ASP A 228 -9.89 -5.13 -35.28
CA ASP A 228 -10.39 -5.01 -36.64
C ASP A 228 -9.45 -4.15 -37.51
N LEU A 229 -8.92 -3.06 -36.95
CA LEU A 229 -7.95 -2.22 -37.63
C LEU A 229 -6.68 -2.98 -38.00
N LEU A 230 -6.14 -3.74 -37.03
CA LEU A 230 -4.93 -4.54 -37.21
C LEU A 230 -5.19 -5.74 -38.15
N ALA A 231 -6.36 -6.37 -38.09
CA ALA A 231 -6.73 -7.43 -39.02
C ALA A 231 -6.76 -6.93 -40.47
N ALA A 232 -7.31 -5.73 -40.72
CA ALA A 232 -7.28 -5.10 -42.03
C ALA A 232 -5.86 -4.70 -42.47
N ALA A 233 -4.97 -4.47 -41.53
CA ALA A 233 -3.55 -4.26 -41.79
C ALA A 233 -2.77 -5.54 -42.13
N GLY A 234 -3.41 -6.72 -42.07
CA GLY A 234 -2.77 -8.05 -42.25
C GLY A 234 -1.99 -8.52 -41.04
N LEU A 235 -2.40 -8.04 -39.87
CA LEU A 235 -1.86 -8.37 -38.57
C LEU A 235 -2.94 -9.08 -37.74
N ARG A 236 -2.53 -9.76 -36.66
CA ARG A 236 -3.48 -10.29 -35.68
C ARG A 236 -2.99 -9.97 -34.27
N VAL A 237 -3.93 -9.88 -33.35
CA VAL A 237 -3.65 -9.71 -31.93
C VAL A 237 -3.79 -11.08 -31.26
N GLU A 238 -2.74 -11.52 -30.59
CA GLU A 238 -2.76 -12.67 -29.73
C GLU A 238 -2.28 -12.28 -28.34
N ARG A 239 -3.15 -12.46 -27.34
CA ARG A 239 -2.97 -11.94 -25.98
C ARG A 239 -2.77 -10.41 -26.03
N ARG A 240 -1.61 -9.87 -25.75
CA ARG A 240 -1.30 -8.42 -25.88
C ARG A 240 -0.31 -8.12 -27.02
N SER A 241 0.06 -9.11 -27.80
CA SER A 241 1.02 -8.97 -28.87
C SER A 241 0.36 -8.85 -30.24
N VAL A 242 0.88 -7.99 -31.08
CA VAL A 242 0.56 -7.88 -32.51
C VAL A 242 1.62 -8.64 -33.29
N VAL A 243 1.17 -9.50 -34.17
CA VAL A 243 2.03 -10.33 -35.03
C VAL A 243 1.50 -10.34 -36.47
N PRO A 244 2.30 -10.73 -37.48
CA PRO A 244 1.79 -10.99 -38.84
C PRO A 244 0.68 -12.05 -38.83
N ALA A 245 -0.39 -11.85 -39.60
CA ALA A 245 -1.54 -12.75 -39.60
C ALA A 245 -1.22 -14.16 -40.12
N ASP A 246 -0.15 -14.33 -40.90
CA ASP A 246 0.34 -15.58 -41.47
C ASP A 246 1.39 -16.33 -40.61
N LEU A 247 1.78 -15.75 -39.45
CA LEU A 247 2.69 -16.44 -38.53
C LEU A 247 1.99 -17.67 -37.93
N ASP A 248 2.70 -18.80 -37.90
CA ASP A 248 2.18 -20.01 -37.28
C ASP A 248 1.92 -19.82 -35.77
N PRO A 249 0.70 -20.10 -35.26
CA PRO A 249 0.38 -19.94 -33.85
C PRO A 249 1.24 -20.83 -32.93
N GLU A 250 1.63 -22.02 -33.36
CA GLU A 250 2.49 -22.92 -32.56
C GLU A 250 3.88 -22.32 -32.40
N VAL A 251 4.47 -21.79 -33.47
CA VAL A 251 5.77 -21.12 -33.43
C VAL A 251 5.73 -19.88 -32.53
N LEU A 252 4.62 -19.12 -32.56
CA LEU A 252 4.44 -17.96 -31.69
C LEU A 252 4.35 -18.38 -30.22
N ALA A 253 3.58 -19.42 -29.91
CA ALA A 253 3.41 -19.91 -28.55
C ALA A 253 4.74 -20.39 -27.95
N ASP A 254 5.54 -21.11 -28.71
CA ASP A 254 6.86 -21.60 -28.30
C ASP A 254 7.84 -20.43 -28.08
N ALA A 255 7.87 -19.47 -29.03
CA ALA A 255 8.73 -18.29 -28.92
C ALA A 255 8.33 -17.38 -27.75
N ASP A 256 7.02 -17.28 -27.45
CA ASP A 256 6.51 -16.55 -26.28
C ASP A 256 6.91 -17.23 -24.97
N SER A 257 6.84 -18.55 -24.91
CA SER A 257 7.26 -19.33 -23.75
C SER A 257 8.74 -19.11 -23.45
N GLU A 258 9.59 -19.22 -24.48
CA GLU A 258 11.03 -18.97 -24.35
C GLU A 258 11.32 -17.54 -23.88
N ARG A 259 10.68 -16.55 -24.50
CA ARG A 259 10.87 -15.13 -24.11
C ARG A 259 10.41 -14.84 -22.68
N GLN A 260 9.28 -15.39 -22.27
CA GLN A 260 8.79 -15.22 -20.89
C GLN A 260 9.76 -15.82 -19.90
N ALA A 261 10.30 -17.01 -20.18
CA ALA A 261 11.29 -17.64 -19.33
C ALA A 261 12.57 -16.81 -19.22
N MET A 262 13.09 -16.31 -20.36
CA MET A 262 14.25 -15.41 -20.37
C MET A 262 13.99 -14.10 -19.63
N PHE A 263 12.82 -13.48 -19.80
CA PHE A 263 12.45 -12.27 -19.09
C PHE A 263 12.28 -12.53 -17.58
N ARG A 264 11.55 -13.57 -17.20
CA ARG A 264 11.27 -13.90 -15.81
C ARG A 264 12.55 -14.26 -15.06
N TRP A 265 13.34 -15.16 -15.63
CA TRP A 265 14.48 -15.75 -14.94
C TRP A 265 15.84 -15.19 -15.36
N GLY A 266 15.94 -14.56 -16.52
CA GLY A 266 17.22 -14.06 -17.05
C GLY A 266 18.20 -15.17 -17.45
N VAL A 267 17.69 -16.34 -17.81
CA VAL A 267 18.46 -17.53 -18.22
C VAL A 267 18.27 -17.81 -19.70
N ASP A 268 19.13 -18.64 -20.29
CA ASP A 268 18.96 -19.07 -21.68
C ASP A 268 17.81 -20.09 -21.84
N ALA A 269 17.42 -20.37 -23.09
CA ALA A 269 16.32 -21.27 -23.42
C ALA A 269 16.50 -22.70 -22.88
N ASP A 270 17.72 -23.22 -22.93
CA ASP A 270 18.02 -24.57 -22.47
C ASP A 270 17.89 -24.67 -20.93
N ASP A 271 18.38 -23.64 -20.22
CA ASP A 271 18.25 -23.55 -18.77
C ASP A 271 16.77 -23.35 -18.35
N ALA A 272 16.03 -22.52 -19.12
CA ALA A 272 14.60 -22.32 -18.91
C ALA A 272 13.82 -23.62 -19.06
N LEU A 273 14.07 -24.39 -20.13
CA LEU A 273 13.44 -25.68 -20.34
C LEU A 273 13.79 -26.68 -19.23
N GLY A 274 15.07 -26.74 -18.83
CA GLY A 274 15.51 -27.58 -17.73
C GLY A 274 14.82 -27.23 -16.40
N ALA A 275 14.67 -25.93 -16.09
CA ALA A 275 13.94 -25.49 -14.92
C ALA A 275 12.45 -25.87 -14.98
N GLN A 276 11.78 -25.69 -16.13
CA GLN A 276 10.38 -26.09 -16.32
C GLN A 276 10.15 -27.58 -16.10
N ILE A 277 11.06 -28.43 -16.59
CA ILE A 277 10.99 -29.88 -16.37
C ILE A 277 11.06 -30.19 -14.87
N LEU A 278 11.97 -29.56 -14.13
CA LEU A 278 12.09 -29.79 -12.69
C LEU A 278 10.88 -29.24 -11.92
N LEU A 279 10.41 -28.05 -12.26
CA LEU A 279 9.23 -27.45 -11.66
C LEU A 279 7.97 -28.30 -11.92
N GLY A 280 7.83 -28.86 -13.13
CA GLY A 280 6.77 -29.82 -13.42
C GLY A 280 6.87 -31.10 -12.60
N ALA A 281 8.09 -31.63 -12.39
CA ALA A 281 8.33 -32.82 -11.58
C ALA A 281 7.99 -32.64 -10.08
N ILE A 282 8.03 -31.43 -9.56
CA ILE A 282 7.65 -31.10 -8.18
C ILE A 282 6.20 -30.59 -8.06
N GLY A 283 5.43 -30.64 -9.15
CA GLY A 283 3.99 -30.33 -9.14
C GLY A 283 3.63 -28.84 -9.06
N LEU A 284 4.62 -27.94 -9.26
CA LEU A 284 4.39 -26.49 -9.22
C LEU A 284 3.61 -25.95 -10.42
N PHE A 285 3.51 -26.67 -11.52
CA PHE A 285 2.70 -26.34 -12.67
C PHE A 285 1.58 -27.37 -12.82
N ALA A 286 0.41 -27.06 -12.27
CA ALA A 286 -0.80 -27.78 -12.60
C ALA A 286 -1.19 -27.48 -14.06
N GLU A 287 -1.85 -28.46 -14.72
CA GLU A 287 -2.28 -28.35 -16.13
C GLU A 287 -3.16 -27.10 -16.43
N GLU A 288 -3.74 -26.48 -15.40
CA GLU A 288 -4.64 -25.31 -15.48
C GLU A 288 -3.94 -23.96 -15.21
N SER A 289 -2.64 -23.95 -14.92
CA SER A 289 -1.95 -22.67 -14.69
C SER A 289 -1.80 -21.91 -16.01
N PRO A 290 -2.19 -20.61 -16.10
CA PRO A 290 -1.93 -19.77 -17.28
C PRO A 290 -0.44 -19.60 -17.59
N MET A 291 0.44 -20.07 -16.70
CA MET A 291 1.90 -20.13 -16.88
C MET A 291 2.39 -21.55 -17.25
N ALA A 292 1.50 -22.46 -17.58
CA ALA A 292 1.89 -23.76 -18.14
C ALA A 292 2.52 -23.56 -19.53
N PHE A 293 3.82 -23.60 -19.57
CA PHE A 293 4.60 -23.49 -20.79
C PHE A 293 4.66 -24.85 -21.50
N GLY A 294 3.83 -24.98 -22.52
CA GLY A 294 3.85 -26.17 -23.39
C GLY A 294 3.28 -27.46 -22.77
N PRO A 295 3.12 -28.53 -23.55
CA PRO A 295 2.66 -29.79 -23.02
C PRO A 295 3.66 -30.32 -21.99
N THR A 296 3.16 -30.63 -20.78
CA THR A 296 3.92 -31.43 -19.81
C THR A 296 4.49 -32.62 -20.54
N PRO A 297 5.79 -32.94 -20.41
CA PRO A 297 6.31 -34.16 -20.97
C PRO A 297 5.45 -35.30 -20.43
N ASP A 298 4.78 -36.08 -21.32
CA ASP A 298 4.17 -37.33 -20.89
C ASP A 298 5.10 -37.99 -19.87
N GLU A 299 4.54 -38.66 -18.85
CA GLU A 299 5.22 -39.38 -17.75
C GLU A 299 6.38 -40.31 -18.19
N GLN A 300 7.22 -39.83 -19.09
CA GLN A 300 8.45 -40.47 -19.47
C GLN A 300 9.40 -40.37 -18.28
N GLU A 301 9.67 -41.49 -17.64
CA GLU A 301 10.72 -41.63 -16.65
C GLU A 301 11.93 -40.79 -17.06
N MET A 302 12.18 -39.69 -16.33
CA MET A 302 13.35 -38.82 -16.60
C MET A 302 14.59 -39.69 -16.54
N SER A 303 15.27 -39.78 -17.64
CA SER A 303 16.45 -40.68 -17.74
C SER A 303 17.57 -40.11 -16.86
N PRO A 304 18.44 -40.94 -16.25
CA PRO A 304 19.60 -40.44 -15.49
C PRO A 304 20.46 -39.43 -16.26
N VAL A 305 20.51 -39.54 -17.59
CA VAL A 305 21.25 -38.62 -18.47
C VAL A 305 20.65 -37.21 -18.49
N MET A 306 19.31 -37.10 -18.36
CA MET A 306 18.66 -35.77 -18.22
C MET A 306 19.00 -35.12 -16.88
N PHE A 307 19.05 -35.89 -15.79
CA PHE A 307 19.46 -35.39 -14.50
C PHE A 307 20.93 -34.93 -14.49
N GLU A 308 21.81 -35.68 -15.16
CA GLU A 308 23.22 -35.33 -15.28
C GLU A 308 23.40 -34.00 -16.04
N ALA A 309 22.68 -33.82 -17.15
CA ALA A 309 22.67 -32.56 -17.89
C ALA A 309 22.13 -31.36 -17.06
N LEU A 310 21.10 -31.61 -16.25
CA LEU A 310 20.54 -30.60 -15.38
C LEU A 310 21.49 -30.20 -14.25
N LEU A 311 22.29 -31.12 -13.71
CA LEU A 311 23.26 -30.86 -12.65
C LEU A 311 24.39 -29.94 -13.09
N GLU A 312 24.80 -29.99 -14.37
CA GLU A 312 25.87 -29.12 -14.88
C GLU A 312 25.47 -27.63 -14.93
N ARG A 313 24.16 -27.32 -14.87
CA ARG A 313 23.59 -25.97 -15.03
C ARG A 313 23.05 -25.43 -13.71
N LYS A 314 23.88 -24.66 -12.97
CA LYS A 314 23.53 -24.05 -11.69
C LYS A 314 22.38 -23.01 -11.79
N SER A 315 22.18 -22.40 -12.96
CA SER A 315 21.07 -21.50 -13.27
C SER A 315 19.72 -22.16 -13.03
N ILE A 316 19.61 -23.46 -13.35
CA ILE A 316 18.39 -24.24 -13.12
C ILE A 316 18.06 -24.34 -11.63
N ALA A 317 19.02 -24.66 -10.78
CA ALA A 317 18.81 -24.67 -9.33
C ALA A 317 18.37 -23.29 -8.80
N THR A 318 18.92 -22.21 -9.39
CA THR A 318 18.52 -20.84 -9.04
C THR A 318 17.08 -20.54 -9.39
N VAL A 319 16.63 -20.96 -10.59
CA VAL A 319 15.24 -20.77 -11.02
C VAL A 319 14.29 -21.58 -10.13
N VAL A 320 14.63 -22.84 -9.85
CA VAL A 320 13.82 -23.70 -8.96
C VAL A 320 13.71 -23.07 -7.57
N ALA A 321 14.80 -22.57 -6.99
CA ALA A 321 14.78 -21.87 -5.70
C ALA A 321 13.91 -20.62 -5.72
N TYR A 322 13.91 -19.86 -6.81
CA TYR A 322 13.08 -18.67 -6.95
C TYR A 322 11.58 -18.97 -7.03
N GLU A 323 11.22 -20.03 -7.78
CA GLU A 323 9.81 -20.41 -7.94
C GLU A 323 9.26 -21.19 -6.74
N CYS A 324 10.11 -21.81 -5.93
CA CYS A 324 9.74 -22.56 -4.73
C CYS A 324 9.82 -21.68 -3.48
N SER A 325 9.09 -20.55 -3.46
CA SER A 325 9.05 -19.65 -2.29
C SER A 325 8.03 -20.08 -1.23
N GLU A 326 7.04 -20.88 -1.58
CA GLU A 326 6.01 -21.39 -0.68
C GLU A 326 6.44 -22.69 0.02
N THR A 327 5.93 -22.91 1.23
CA THR A 327 6.31 -24.05 2.10
C THR A 327 6.18 -25.40 1.41
N GLU A 328 5.04 -25.69 0.79
CA GLU A 328 4.74 -26.97 0.15
C GLU A 328 5.68 -27.21 -1.06
N ALA A 329 5.87 -26.19 -1.88
CA ALA A 329 6.78 -26.20 -3.01
C ALA A 329 8.23 -26.38 -2.58
N CYS A 330 8.66 -25.73 -1.49
CA CYS A 330 9.98 -25.87 -0.89
C CYS A 330 10.23 -27.29 -0.38
N GLU A 331 9.26 -27.92 0.26
CA GLU A 331 9.39 -29.32 0.71
C GLU A 331 9.57 -30.28 -0.46
N ALA A 332 8.79 -30.12 -1.53
CA ALA A 332 8.92 -30.92 -2.73
C ALA A 332 10.27 -30.71 -3.43
N ALA A 333 10.70 -29.47 -3.62
CA ALA A 333 12.00 -29.11 -4.21
C ALA A 333 13.17 -29.64 -3.38
N LYS A 334 13.10 -29.54 -2.05
CA LYS A 334 14.09 -30.11 -1.12
C LYS A 334 14.21 -31.64 -1.28
N GLY A 335 13.06 -32.35 -1.34
CA GLY A 335 13.03 -33.79 -1.53
C GLY A 335 13.69 -34.22 -2.84
N LEU A 336 13.37 -33.54 -3.95
CA LEU A 336 13.97 -33.81 -5.25
C LEU A 336 15.47 -33.50 -5.23
N ALA A 337 15.88 -32.32 -4.77
CA ALA A 337 17.28 -31.91 -4.72
C ALA A 337 18.14 -32.81 -3.83
N ALA A 338 17.63 -33.28 -2.68
CA ALA A 338 18.32 -34.24 -1.82
C ALA A 338 18.51 -35.59 -2.50
N THR A 339 17.50 -36.04 -3.23
CA THR A 339 17.59 -37.30 -3.99
C THR A 339 18.67 -37.23 -5.08
N VAL A 340 18.65 -36.15 -5.86
CA VAL A 340 19.63 -35.90 -6.91
C VAL A 340 21.04 -35.75 -6.33
N ALA A 341 21.21 -34.97 -5.27
CA ALA A 341 22.51 -34.80 -4.59
C ALA A 341 23.07 -36.14 -4.07
N THR A 342 22.20 -37.04 -3.62
CA THR A 342 22.62 -38.39 -3.15
C THR A 342 23.03 -39.32 -4.32
N LEU A 343 22.29 -39.29 -5.43
CA LEU A 343 22.59 -40.10 -6.60
C LEU A 343 23.91 -39.70 -7.26
N PHE A 344 24.31 -38.44 -7.14
CA PHE A 344 25.52 -37.89 -7.75
C PHE A 344 26.51 -37.35 -6.71
N GLU A 345 26.63 -38.02 -5.56
CA GLU A 345 27.48 -37.57 -4.43
C GLU A 345 28.93 -37.35 -4.83
N ASP A 346 29.47 -38.16 -5.73
CA ASP A 346 30.85 -38.10 -6.22
C ASP A 346 31.05 -37.02 -7.31
N ASP A 347 29.96 -36.42 -7.85
CA ASP A 347 30.06 -35.40 -8.90
C ASP A 347 30.33 -34.00 -8.29
N PRO A 348 31.42 -33.32 -8.73
CA PRO A 348 31.73 -32.00 -8.24
C PRO A 348 30.68 -30.94 -8.58
N THR A 349 29.74 -31.18 -9.51
CA THR A 349 28.67 -30.28 -9.87
C THR A 349 27.44 -30.44 -8.97
N SER A 350 27.30 -31.55 -8.26
CA SER A 350 26.18 -31.83 -7.34
C SER A 350 26.04 -30.80 -6.19
N TRP A 351 27.04 -29.95 -5.99
CA TRP A 351 26.97 -28.89 -4.97
C TRP A 351 25.80 -27.91 -5.17
N ALA A 352 25.36 -27.71 -6.42
CA ALA A 352 24.20 -26.82 -6.69
C ALA A 352 22.90 -27.41 -6.11
N MET A 353 22.72 -28.72 -6.19
CA MET A 353 21.57 -29.41 -5.57
C MET A 353 21.69 -29.42 -4.04
N ARG A 354 22.89 -29.62 -3.49
CA ARG A 354 23.12 -29.49 -2.06
C ARG A 354 22.81 -28.08 -1.57
N TRP A 355 23.19 -27.04 -2.35
CA TRP A 355 22.79 -25.67 -2.05
C TRP A 355 21.28 -25.50 -2.08
N LEU A 356 20.59 -26.05 -3.09
CA LEU A 356 19.13 -25.95 -3.18
C LEU A 356 18.44 -26.56 -1.95
N VAL A 357 18.94 -27.70 -1.44
CA VAL A 357 18.46 -28.27 -0.16
C VAL A 357 18.62 -27.26 0.98
N ALA A 358 19.79 -26.64 1.11
CA ALA A 358 20.03 -25.66 2.18
C ALA A 358 19.21 -24.37 2.02
N HIS A 359 18.97 -23.94 0.78
CA HIS A 359 18.08 -22.82 0.49
C HIS A 359 16.64 -23.12 0.94
N CYS A 360 16.11 -24.29 0.58
CA CYS A 360 14.80 -24.72 1.04
C CYS A 360 14.73 -24.83 2.58
N ASP A 361 15.80 -25.34 3.23
CA ASP A 361 15.88 -25.34 4.70
C ASP A 361 15.77 -23.92 5.30
N LEU A 362 16.41 -22.91 4.68
CA LEU A 362 16.30 -21.52 5.11
C LEU A 362 14.87 -20.99 4.97
N VAL A 363 14.23 -21.26 3.84
CA VAL A 363 12.82 -20.85 3.57
C VAL A 363 11.87 -21.54 4.54
N LEU A 364 12.06 -22.82 4.82
CA LEU A 364 11.29 -23.59 5.81
C LEU A 364 11.61 -23.20 7.27
N GLY A 365 12.56 -22.32 7.47
CA GLY A 365 12.94 -21.81 8.80
C GLY A 365 13.96 -22.68 9.55
N ASP A 366 14.46 -23.78 8.98
CA ASP A 366 15.48 -24.66 9.59
C ASP A 366 16.90 -24.19 9.25
N VAL A 367 17.30 -23.12 9.92
CA VAL A 367 18.66 -22.54 9.75
C VAL A 367 19.77 -23.47 10.20
N ASP A 368 19.51 -24.34 11.18
CA ASP A 368 20.49 -25.28 11.71
C ASP A 368 20.86 -26.35 10.66
N SER A 369 19.86 -26.90 9.94
CA SER A 369 20.09 -27.83 8.83
C SER A 369 20.77 -27.14 7.65
N ALA A 370 20.32 -25.98 7.26
CA ALA A 370 20.92 -25.17 6.20
C ALA A 370 22.40 -24.86 6.47
N ALA A 371 22.74 -24.50 7.71
CA ALA A 371 24.10 -24.16 8.12
C ALA A 371 25.09 -25.31 7.92
N VAL A 372 24.68 -26.56 8.19
CA VAL A 372 25.52 -27.75 7.99
C VAL A 372 25.98 -27.86 6.53
N VAL A 373 25.07 -27.62 5.60
CA VAL A 373 25.37 -27.68 4.17
C VAL A 373 26.15 -26.45 3.70
N LEU A 374 25.71 -25.24 4.04
CA LEU A 374 26.31 -23.98 3.60
C LEU A 374 27.77 -23.83 4.11
N ASP A 375 28.08 -24.29 5.32
CA ASP A 375 29.45 -24.25 5.88
C ASP A 375 30.37 -25.25 5.16
N ASP A 376 29.84 -26.37 4.63
CA ASP A 376 30.61 -27.41 3.92
C ASP A 376 30.74 -27.17 2.39
N LEU A 377 29.92 -26.27 1.82
CA LEU A 377 30.03 -25.94 0.41
C LEU A 377 31.35 -25.25 0.06
N PRO A 378 31.92 -25.47 -1.13
CA PRO A 378 33.18 -24.88 -1.55
C PRO A 378 33.17 -23.36 -1.43
N GLY A 379 34.23 -22.79 -0.76
CA GLY A 379 34.30 -21.38 -0.40
C GLY A 379 34.40 -20.39 -1.57
N SER A 380 34.76 -20.88 -2.76
CA SER A 380 35.05 -20.05 -3.95
C SER A 380 33.99 -20.18 -5.04
N THR A 381 32.76 -20.39 -4.70
CA THR A 381 31.73 -20.63 -5.73
C THR A 381 31.46 -19.40 -6.61
N GLY A 382 31.71 -18.14 -6.11
CA GLY A 382 31.40 -16.91 -6.85
C GLY A 382 29.94 -16.92 -7.36
N TYR A 383 29.06 -17.61 -6.66
CA TYR A 383 27.70 -17.87 -7.05
C TYR A 383 26.76 -17.07 -6.19
N LEU A 384 26.05 -16.14 -6.83
CA LEU A 384 25.25 -15.12 -6.17
C LEU A 384 24.29 -15.70 -5.11
N PRO A 385 23.46 -16.71 -5.39
CA PRO A 385 22.51 -17.22 -4.40
C PRO A 385 23.17 -17.78 -3.15
N VAL A 386 24.32 -18.47 -3.29
CA VAL A 386 25.07 -19.01 -2.14
C VAL A 386 25.62 -17.87 -1.25
N LEU A 387 26.04 -16.74 -1.84
CA LEU A 387 26.50 -15.59 -1.07
C LEU A 387 25.36 -14.97 -0.27
N ILE A 388 24.18 -14.86 -0.86
CA ILE A 388 22.98 -14.35 -0.18
C ILE A 388 22.59 -15.26 0.99
N ASP A 389 22.50 -16.57 0.78
CA ASP A 389 22.12 -17.51 1.83
C ASP A 389 23.17 -17.58 2.96
N ARG A 390 24.46 -17.48 2.62
CA ARG A 390 25.52 -17.33 3.64
C ARG A 390 25.42 -16.00 4.41
N ALA A 391 24.97 -14.93 3.75
CA ALA A 391 24.73 -13.67 4.44
C ALA A 391 23.54 -13.81 5.39
N ARG A 392 22.42 -14.47 4.98
CA ARG A 392 21.30 -14.81 5.87
C ARG A 392 21.76 -15.63 7.08
N LEU A 393 22.63 -16.63 6.87
CA LEU A 393 23.21 -17.41 7.96
C LEU A 393 24.09 -16.56 8.90
N ALA A 394 24.89 -15.65 8.34
CA ALA A 394 25.70 -14.73 9.14
C ALA A 394 24.81 -13.76 9.96
N ILE A 395 23.67 -13.32 9.42
CA ILE A 395 22.64 -12.52 10.12
C ILE A 395 22.05 -13.34 11.29
N ALA A 396 21.66 -14.57 11.04
CA ALA A 396 21.16 -15.46 12.10
C ALA A 396 22.15 -15.59 13.25
N ARG A 397 23.44 -15.70 12.93
CA ARG A 397 24.58 -15.74 13.88
C ARG A 397 24.94 -14.39 14.50
N SER A 398 24.23 -13.32 14.21
CA SER A 398 24.53 -11.93 14.62
C SER A 398 25.91 -11.43 14.17
N GLN A 399 26.40 -11.91 13.03
CA GLN A 399 27.71 -11.59 12.47
C GLN A 399 27.60 -10.52 11.36
N ALA A 400 27.15 -9.33 11.71
CA ALA A 400 26.83 -8.24 10.76
C ALA A 400 27.97 -7.92 9.77
N LYS A 401 29.23 -7.92 10.23
CA LYS A 401 30.39 -7.65 9.34
C LYS A 401 30.65 -8.74 8.32
N GLU A 402 30.44 -10.00 8.67
CA GLU A 402 30.58 -11.10 7.71
C GLU A 402 29.43 -11.06 6.71
N ALA A 403 28.19 -10.79 7.18
CA ALA A 403 27.05 -10.58 6.31
C ALA A 403 27.29 -9.41 5.32
N GLN A 404 27.75 -8.25 5.80
CA GLN A 404 28.06 -7.09 4.96
C GLN A 404 29.13 -7.42 3.89
N LYS A 405 30.15 -8.19 4.26
CA LYS A 405 31.18 -8.59 3.30
C LYS A 405 30.61 -9.48 2.20
N LEU A 406 29.76 -10.45 2.56
CA LEU A 406 29.11 -11.36 1.61
C LEU A 406 28.14 -10.62 0.69
N LEU A 407 27.35 -9.70 1.25
CA LEU A 407 26.39 -8.87 0.48
C LEU A 407 27.09 -7.93 -0.50
N ARG A 408 28.20 -7.30 -0.13
CA ARG A 408 29.02 -6.50 -1.06
C ARG A 408 29.63 -7.31 -2.20
N GLU A 409 29.92 -8.59 -1.97
CA GLU A 409 30.35 -9.49 -3.03
C GLU A 409 29.17 -9.89 -3.93
N ALA A 410 28.01 -10.16 -3.35
CA ALA A 410 26.78 -10.45 -4.06
C ALA A 410 26.33 -9.26 -4.94
N GLU A 411 26.37 -8.05 -4.42
CA GLU A 411 26.04 -6.81 -5.12
C GLU A 411 26.87 -6.65 -6.41
N ARG A 412 28.17 -6.91 -6.35
CA ARG A 412 29.05 -6.88 -7.55
C ARG A 412 28.65 -7.91 -8.60
N LEU A 413 28.20 -9.09 -8.18
CA LEU A 413 27.78 -10.14 -9.12
C LEU A 413 26.42 -9.82 -9.75
N VAL A 414 25.51 -9.21 -8.99
CA VAL A 414 24.17 -8.87 -9.52
C VAL A 414 24.21 -7.71 -10.52
N GLU A 415 25.23 -6.82 -10.40
CA GLU A 415 25.43 -5.72 -11.36
C GLU A 415 25.71 -6.22 -12.79
N ASP A 416 26.33 -7.38 -12.91
CA ASP A 416 26.67 -8.00 -14.21
C ASP A 416 25.48 -8.75 -14.83
N LEU A 417 24.35 -8.91 -14.13
CA LEU A 417 23.17 -9.63 -14.62
C LEU A 417 22.24 -8.73 -15.46
N PRO A 418 21.41 -9.35 -16.34
CA PRO A 418 20.43 -8.58 -17.14
C PRO A 418 19.50 -7.74 -16.28
N LYS A 419 19.45 -6.43 -16.53
CA LYS A 419 18.68 -5.50 -15.68
C LYS A 419 17.17 -5.61 -15.82
N LEU A 420 16.70 -6.14 -16.94
CA LEU A 420 15.27 -6.25 -17.25
C LEU A 420 14.64 -7.57 -16.78
N ALA A 421 15.42 -8.56 -16.39
CA ALA A 421 14.88 -9.82 -15.91
C ALA A 421 14.42 -9.73 -14.44
N LEU A 422 13.31 -10.39 -14.11
CA LEU A 422 12.69 -10.33 -12.77
C LEU A 422 13.56 -10.95 -11.69
N LEU A 423 14.11 -12.15 -11.92
CA LEU A 423 14.96 -12.83 -10.94
C LEU A 423 16.17 -11.98 -10.49
N PRO A 424 16.97 -11.36 -11.39
CA PRO A 424 18.01 -10.44 -10.99
C PRO A 424 17.50 -9.20 -10.23
N HIS A 425 16.31 -8.71 -10.58
CA HIS A 425 15.69 -7.61 -9.85
C HIS A 425 15.35 -8.01 -8.41
N THR A 426 14.76 -9.19 -8.23
CA THR A 426 14.46 -9.75 -6.90
C THR A 426 15.73 -9.90 -6.05
N TYR A 427 16.84 -10.41 -6.64
CA TYR A 427 18.10 -10.49 -5.91
C TYR A 427 18.65 -9.12 -5.49
N ARG A 428 18.52 -8.08 -6.32
CA ARG A 428 18.90 -6.71 -5.92
C ARG A 428 18.10 -6.27 -4.70
N LYS A 429 16.78 -6.42 -4.76
CA LYS A 429 15.92 -6.09 -3.63
C LYS A 429 16.28 -6.85 -2.36
N VAL A 430 16.49 -8.16 -2.46
CA VAL A 430 16.91 -8.99 -1.30
C VAL A 430 18.25 -8.53 -0.72
N ILE A 431 19.21 -8.15 -1.57
CA ILE A 431 20.52 -7.63 -1.11
C ILE A 431 20.32 -6.31 -0.38
N ASP A 432 19.54 -5.38 -0.94
CA ASP A 432 19.24 -4.07 -0.35
C ASP A 432 18.55 -4.25 1.01
N ASP A 433 17.50 -5.05 1.09
CA ASP A 433 16.75 -5.33 2.33
C ASP A 433 17.67 -5.93 3.43
N LEU A 434 18.56 -6.86 3.07
CA LEU A 434 19.52 -7.44 4.00
C LEU A 434 20.65 -6.46 4.40
N GLN A 435 21.05 -5.54 3.52
CA GLN A 435 22.03 -4.48 3.83
C GLN A 435 21.43 -3.48 4.83
N ASP A 436 20.19 -3.04 4.59
CA ASP A 436 19.46 -2.14 5.47
C ASP A 436 19.31 -2.74 6.88
N GLU A 437 18.97 -4.03 6.98
CA GLU A 437 18.88 -4.74 8.28
C GLU A 437 20.16 -4.68 9.09
N ILE A 438 21.31 -4.82 8.44
CA ILE A 438 22.61 -4.92 9.14
C ILE A 438 23.36 -3.61 9.23
N GLU A 439 22.95 -2.52 8.57
CA GLU A 439 23.72 -1.28 8.47
C GLU A 439 24.17 -0.76 9.84
N VAL A 440 23.22 -0.62 10.76
CA VAL A 440 23.48 -0.12 12.12
C VAL A 440 24.48 -1.00 12.88
N TRP A 441 24.43 -2.32 12.66
CA TRP A 441 25.26 -3.31 13.38
C TRP A 441 26.63 -3.51 12.75
N ALA A 442 26.73 -3.35 11.43
CA ALA A 442 27.97 -3.51 10.69
C ALA A 442 28.92 -2.31 10.87
N ASP A 443 28.38 -1.09 10.91
CA ASP A 443 29.15 0.14 11.02
C ASP A 443 29.64 0.41 12.44
N ASN A 444 28.89 -0.01 13.46
CA ASN A 444 29.25 0.11 14.87
C ASN A 444 30.05 -1.11 15.32
N THR A 445 31.36 -0.99 15.47
CA THR A 445 32.19 -2.09 16.00
C THR A 445 32.12 -2.11 17.50
N PRO A 446 31.68 -3.22 18.14
CA PRO A 446 31.71 -3.32 19.58
C PRO A 446 33.16 -3.30 20.10
N PRO A 447 33.42 -2.74 21.29
CA PRO A 447 34.75 -2.72 21.84
C PRO A 447 35.28 -4.13 22.10
N PRO A 448 36.61 -4.36 21.99
CA PRO A 448 37.16 -5.67 22.25
C PRO A 448 36.87 -6.11 23.68
N MET A 449 36.30 -7.30 23.87
CA MET A 449 36.01 -7.88 25.20
C MET A 449 37.26 -8.22 26.04
N ALA A 450 38.42 -8.37 25.39
CA ALA A 450 39.66 -8.70 26.04
C ALA A 450 40.87 -8.34 25.17
N ARG A 451 42.08 -8.31 25.73
CA ARG A 451 43.29 -8.13 24.93
C ARG A 451 43.58 -9.36 24.08
N ARG A 452 44.17 -9.15 22.91
CA ARG A 452 44.44 -10.17 21.85
C ARG A 452 44.96 -11.51 22.35
N ASN A 453 45.85 -11.53 23.39
CA ASN A 453 46.48 -12.74 23.87
C ASN A 453 45.92 -13.25 25.20
N GLU A 454 44.97 -12.58 25.82
CA GLU A 454 44.30 -13.00 27.05
C GLU A 454 43.39 -14.21 26.80
N ARG A 455 42.95 -14.87 27.87
CA ARG A 455 41.92 -15.91 27.76
C ARG A 455 40.62 -15.27 27.36
N CYS A 456 39.88 -15.92 26.44
CA CYS A 456 38.58 -15.41 25.98
C CYS A 456 37.59 -15.37 27.15
N PRO A 457 36.89 -14.26 27.37
CA PRO A 457 35.84 -14.15 28.43
C PRO A 457 34.69 -15.15 28.28
N CYS A 458 34.48 -15.73 27.07
CA CYS A 458 33.43 -16.72 26.81
C CYS A 458 33.61 -18.07 27.55
N GLY A 459 34.64 -18.24 28.37
CA GLY A 459 34.88 -19.46 29.12
C GLY A 459 35.49 -20.63 28.33
N SER A 460 35.70 -20.50 27.01
CA SER A 460 36.24 -21.56 26.14
C SER A 460 37.65 -22.00 26.44
N GLY A 461 38.38 -21.31 27.35
CA GLY A 461 39.78 -21.56 27.66
C GLY A 461 40.78 -21.16 26.57
N ARG A 462 40.31 -20.77 25.38
CA ARG A 462 41.15 -20.35 24.24
C ARG A 462 41.60 -18.91 24.41
N LYS A 463 42.69 -18.53 23.70
CA LYS A 463 43.08 -17.11 23.63
C LYS A 463 42.06 -16.32 22.82
N TYR A 464 41.78 -15.07 23.23
CA TYR A 464 40.81 -14.18 22.59
C TYR A 464 41.02 -14.06 21.07
N LYS A 465 42.27 -13.90 20.61
CA LYS A 465 42.61 -13.81 19.18
C LYS A 465 42.24 -15.03 18.32
N VAL A 466 42.04 -16.19 18.97
CA VAL A 466 41.69 -17.45 18.28
C VAL A 466 40.23 -17.80 18.47
N CYS A 467 39.57 -17.09 19.39
CA CYS A 467 38.17 -17.35 19.78
C CYS A 467 37.22 -16.28 19.23
N HIS A 468 37.30 -15.06 19.76
CA HIS A 468 36.33 -14.00 19.46
C HIS A 468 36.95 -12.72 18.87
N LEU A 469 38.27 -12.58 18.71
CA LEU A 469 38.81 -11.38 18.07
C LEU A 469 38.33 -11.25 16.61
N GLY A 470 37.58 -10.20 16.36
CA GLY A 470 36.90 -9.96 15.07
C GLY A 470 35.56 -10.68 14.91
N ARG A 471 35.05 -11.27 15.99
CA ARG A 471 33.72 -11.88 16.08
C ARG A 471 33.03 -11.38 17.36
N GLU A 472 33.33 -10.16 17.77
CA GLU A 472 32.70 -9.52 18.92
C GLU A 472 31.24 -9.21 18.58
N LEU A 473 30.35 -9.60 19.47
CA LEU A 473 28.93 -9.25 19.39
C LEU A 473 28.66 -7.98 20.20
N HIS A 474 27.75 -7.18 19.75
CA HIS A 474 27.21 -6.08 20.56
C HIS A 474 26.58 -6.62 21.86
N PRO A 475 26.47 -5.81 22.93
CA PRO A 475 25.73 -6.21 24.13
C PRO A 475 24.32 -6.68 23.79
N ILE A 476 23.79 -7.63 24.55
CA ILE A 476 22.47 -8.18 24.31
C ILE A 476 21.37 -7.11 24.43
N GLU A 477 21.57 -6.13 25.27
CA GLU A 477 20.67 -4.99 25.44
C GLU A 477 20.52 -4.19 24.14
N ASP A 478 21.61 -4.02 23.39
CA ASP A 478 21.56 -3.38 22.07
C ASP A 478 20.99 -4.32 21.02
N ARG A 479 21.41 -5.60 20.97
CA ARG A 479 20.99 -6.60 20.01
C ARG A 479 19.54 -7.10 20.18
N SER A 480 18.90 -6.79 21.29
CA SER A 480 17.51 -7.21 21.56
C SER A 480 16.54 -6.78 20.45
N LEU A 481 16.71 -5.56 19.93
CA LEU A 481 15.91 -5.08 18.79
C LEU A 481 16.18 -5.90 17.52
N TRP A 482 17.44 -6.27 17.27
CA TRP A 482 17.78 -7.09 16.11
C TRP A 482 17.25 -8.52 16.24
N LEU A 483 17.30 -9.10 17.45
CA LEU A 483 16.66 -10.40 17.71
C LEU A 483 15.15 -10.32 17.43
N TYR A 484 14.49 -9.27 17.94
CA TYR A 484 13.06 -9.07 17.69
C TYR A 484 12.74 -8.96 16.18
N HIS A 485 13.54 -8.19 15.42
CA HIS A 485 13.38 -8.10 13.96
C HIS A 485 13.57 -9.44 13.25
N LYS A 486 14.52 -10.28 13.70
CA LYS A 486 14.69 -11.65 13.16
C LYS A 486 13.45 -12.51 13.40
N MET A 487 12.84 -12.39 14.58
CA MET A 487 11.63 -13.15 14.94
C MET A 487 10.41 -12.65 14.13
N VAL A 488 10.21 -11.34 14.01
CA VAL A 488 9.13 -10.75 13.20
C VAL A 488 9.29 -11.09 11.72
N ARG A 489 10.52 -11.04 11.17
CA ARG A 489 10.75 -11.48 9.80
C ARG A 489 10.40 -12.96 9.61
N PHE A 490 10.77 -13.81 10.57
CA PHE A 490 10.41 -15.22 10.53
C PHE A 490 8.88 -15.42 10.53
N ALA A 491 8.14 -14.66 11.34
CA ALA A 491 6.67 -14.71 11.31
C ALA A 491 6.13 -14.33 9.92
N ARG A 492 6.64 -13.26 9.31
CA ARG A 492 6.27 -12.85 7.94
C ARG A 492 6.60 -13.90 6.88
N GLU A 493 7.72 -14.61 7.01
CA GLU A 493 8.14 -15.65 6.08
C GLU A 493 7.36 -16.97 6.26
N GLN A 494 6.77 -17.24 7.43
CA GLN A 494 6.15 -18.52 7.78
C GLN A 494 4.64 -18.45 7.95
N ALA A 495 4.06 -17.25 8.02
CA ALA A 495 2.65 -17.02 8.35
C ALA A 495 2.14 -15.71 7.73
N ASP A 496 2.46 -15.48 6.45
CA ASP A 496 2.06 -14.27 5.71
C ASP A 496 0.54 -14.23 5.54
N ASP A 497 -0.08 -15.37 5.20
CA ASP A 497 -1.53 -15.51 5.04
C ASP A 497 -2.29 -15.17 6.35
N GLU A 498 -1.76 -15.58 7.51
CA GLU A 498 -2.34 -15.26 8.82
C GLU A 498 -2.21 -13.77 9.14
N ILE A 499 -1.06 -13.16 8.78
CA ILE A 499 -0.84 -11.71 8.93
C ILE A 499 -1.83 -10.94 8.06
N ASP A 500 -2.00 -11.35 6.82
CA ASP A 500 -2.93 -10.74 5.87
C ASP A 500 -4.38 -10.88 6.31
N SER A 501 -4.76 -12.06 6.80
CA SER A 501 -6.09 -12.33 7.36
C SER A 501 -6.40 -11.43 8.56
N LEU A 502 -5.49 -11.33 9.53
CA LEU A 502 -5.68 -10.49 10.71
C LEU A 502 -5.71 -9.00 10.38
N ALA A 503 -4.91 -8.57 9.39
CA ALA A 503 -4.98 -7.20 8.88
C ALA A 503 -6.34 -6.92 8.23
N GLY A 504 -6.89 -7.89 7.49
CA GLY A 504 -8.24 -7.83 6.94
C GLY A 504 -9.31 -7.68 8.03
N VAL A 505 -9.32 -8.56 9.03
CA VAL A 505 -10.26 -8.48 10.16
C VAL A 505 -10.19 -7.10 10.84
N LEU A 506 -8.98 -6.61 11.11
CA LEU A 506 -8.78 -5.30 11.75
C LEU A 506 -9.37 -4.16 10.92
N THR A 507 -9.05 -4.10 9.63
CA THR A 507 -9.47 -3.01 8.73
C THR A 507 -10.95 -3.06 8.38
N ASP A 508 -11.54 -4.25 8.27
CA ASP A 508 -12.98 -4.43 8.05
C ASP A 508 -13.78 -3.90 9.26
N VAL A 509 -13.34 -4.23 10.48
CA VAL A 509 -13.99 -3.72 11.70
C VAL A 509 -13.82 -2.20 11.85
N MET A 510 -12.69 -1.64 11.42
CA MET A 510 -12.45 -0.19 11.39
C MET A 510 -13.32 0.52 10.35
N ASP A 511 -13.86 -0.20 9.35
CA ASP A 511 -14.51 0.34 8.14
C ASP A 511 -13.53 1.14 7.25
N GLU A 512 -12.25 0.72 7.22
CA GLU A 512 -11.14 1.39 6.53
C GLU A 512 -10.31 0.37 5.73
N PRO A 513 -10.88 -0.30 4.72
CA PRO A 513 -10.18 -1.35 3.97
C PRO A 513 -8.93 -0.83 3.22
N SER A 514 -8.86 0.46 2.93
CA SER A 514 -7.68 1.11 2.32
C SER A 514 -6.43 1.04 3.18
N LEU A 515 -6.56 0.85 4.49
CA LEU A 515 -5.44 0.73 5.44
C LEU A 515 -4.83 -0.68 5.49
N TRP A 516 -5.39 -1.68 4.80
CA TRP A 516 -4.93 -3.06 4.86
C TRP A 516 -3.41 -3.19 4.60
N ALA A 517 -2.90 -2.59 3.53
CA ALA A 517 -1.47 -2.65 3.19
C ALA A 517 -0.55 -1.92 4.20
N GLU A 518 -1.09 -1.01 4.99
CA GLU A 518 -0.36 -0.35 6.09
C GLU A 518 -0.39 -1.24 7.34
N MET A 519 -1.53 -1.85 7.65
CA MET A 519 -1.69 -2.72 8.81
C MET A 519 -0.89 -4.01 8.71
N THR A 520 -0.74 -4.60 7.52
CA THR A 520 0.17 -5.75 7.31
C THR A 520 1.62 -5.42 7.64
N LYS A 521 2.04 -4.15 7.49
CA LYS A 521 3.39 -3.68 7.83
C LYS A 521 3.55 -3.25 9.29
N ALA A 522 2.45 -3.01 9.98
CA ALA A 522 2.46 -2.58 11.38
C ALA A 522 3.10 -3.66 12.28
N PRO A 523 3.96 -3.28 13.27
CA PRO A 523 4.64 -4.27 14.10
C PRO A 523 3.71 -5.13 14.97
N LEU A 524 2.50 -4.65 15.25
CA LEU A 524 1.54 -5.31 16.13
C LEU A 524 1.10 -6.67 15.60
N ILE A 525 0.64 -6.73 14.33
CA ILE A 525 0.05 -7.97 13.77
C ILE A 525 1.09 -9.09 13.70
N PRO A 526 2.29 -8.89 13.14
CA PRO A 526 3.34 -9.92 13.19
C PRO A 526 3.73 -10.34 14.60
N ASP A 527 3.68 -9.45 15.61
CA ASP A 527 3.95 -9.81 17.01
C ASP A 527 2.82 -10.66 17.60
N VAL A 528 1.57 -10.42 17.22
CA VAL A 528 0.43 -11.26 17.60
C VAL A 528 0.59 -12.65 16.99
N VAL A 529 0.78 -12.76 15.69
CA VAL A 529 0.96 -14.03 14.98
C VAL A 529 2.18 -14.80 15.54
N LEU A 530 3.28 -14.10 15.79
CA LEU A 530 4.50 -14.70 16.35
C LEU A 530 4.26 -15.39 17.70
N HIS A 531 3.47 -14.76 18.57
CA HIS A 531 3.25 -15.23 19.95
C HIS A 531 2.05 -16.17 20.07
N GLU A 532 0.90 -15.79 19.52
CA GLU A 532 -0.35 -16.55 19.68
C GLU A 532 -0.34 -17.86 18.85
N GLU A 533 0.35 -17.87 17.70
CA GLU A 533 0.52 -19.06 16.84
C GLU A 533 1.75 -19.93 17.21
N GLU A 534 2.35 -19.70 18.38
CA GLU A 534 3.51 -20.45 18.88
C GLU A 534 4.74 -20.44 17.94
N LEU A 535 4.84 -19.46 17.02
CA LEU A 535 5.95 -19.35 16.06
C LEU A 535 7.29 -19.07 16.75
N GLU A 536 7.28 -18.50 17.96
CA GLU A 536 8.50 -18.26 18.75
C GLU A 536 9.25 -19.59 19.05
N GLN A 537 8.51 -20.65 19.36
CA GLN A 537 9.11 -21.98 19.57
C GLN A 537 9.67 -22.53 18.26
N ARG A 538 8.92 -22.43 17.15
CA ARG A 538 9.40 -22.85 15.80
C ARG A 538 10.63 -22.07 15.37
N PHE A 539 10.68 -20.76 15.64
CA PHE A 539 11.84 -19.93 15.40
C PHE A 539 13.10 -20.43 16.12
N LEU A 540 12.97 -20.79 17.40
CA LEU A 540 14.08 -21.32 18.20
C LEU A 540 14.49 -22.71 17.73
N ASP A 541 13.53 -23.63 17.49
CA ASP A 541 13.82 -25.01 17.13
C ASP A 541 14.67 -25.11 15.85
N GLY A 542 14.47 -24.23 14.90
CA GLY A 542 15.24 -24.18 13.66
C GLY A 542 16.59 -23.42 13.75
N ARG A 543 16.98 -22.86 14.92
CA ARG A 543 18.10 -21.92 15.03
C ARG A 543 18.99 -22.09 16.26
N LEU A 544 18.71 -23.09 17.12
CA LEU A 544 19.38 -23.25 18.41
C LEU A 544 20.91 -23.28 18.31
N SER A 545 21.46 -23.89 17.23
CA SER A 545 22.90 -24.03 17.04
C SER A 545 23.56 -22.80 16.39
N ASN A 546 22.77 -21.90 15.84
CA ASN A 546 23.21 -20.75 15.05
C ASN A 546 22.90 -19.39 15.69
N LEU A 547 21.99 -19.33 16.66
CA LEU A 547 21.80 -18.14 17.47
C LEU A 547 22.89 -18.05 18.56
N PRO A 548 23.35 -16.85 18.93
CA PRO A 548 24.13 -16.66 20.16
C PRO A 548 23.40 -17.14 21.39
N ASP A 549 24.13 -17.77 22.35
CA ASP A 549 23.52 -18.35 23.57
C ASP A 549 22.68 -17.35 24.38
N ASP A 550 23.09 -16.09 24.46
CA ASP A 550 22.38 -15.01 25.13
C ASP A 550 21.09 -14.59 24.39
N GLU A 551 21.05 -14.66 23.08
CA GLU A 551 19.83 -14.45 22.27
C GLU A 551 18.84 -15.61 22.43
N VAL A 552 19.33 -16.86 22.49
CA VAL A 552 18.48 -18.02 22.80
C VAL A 552 17.79 -17.85 24.14
N LEU A 553 18.56 -17.48 25.18
CA LEU A 553 18.02 -17.28 26.53
C LEU A 553 17.01 -16.14 26.59
N LEU A 554 17.26 -15.06 25.86
CA LEU A 554 16.36 -13.90 25.78
C LEU A 554 15.06 -14.25 25.06
N ALA A 555 15.13 -14.93 23.91
CA ALA A 555 13.94 -15.40 23.19
C ALA A 555 13.10 -16.37 24.03
N GLN A 556 13.74 -17.30 24.77
CA GLN A 556 13.03 -18.18 25.71
C GLN A 556 12.33 -17.42 26.84
N GLN A 557 12.88 -16.30 27.29
CA GLN A 557 12.19 -15.44 28.26
C GLN A 557 10.99 -14.74 27.63
N TRP A 558 11.10 -14.29 26.39
CA TRP A 558 10.01 -13.61 25.68
C TRP A 558 8.80 -14.50 25.45
N MET A 559 9.00 -15.79 25.19
CA MET A 559 7.91 -16.77 25.07
C MET A 559 7.01 -16.89 26.31
N LEU A 560 7.50 -16.45 27.46
CA LEU A 560 6.77 -16.50 28.73
C LEU A 560 6.02 -15.20 29.05
N VAL A 561 6.09 -14.21 28.16
CA VAL A 561 5.48 -12.90 28.37
C VAL A 561 4.22 -12.80 27.51
N ASP A 562 3.08 -12.81 28.17
CA ASP A 562 1.79 -12.61 27.49
C ASP A 562 1.51 -11.11 27.29
N ARG A 563 0.66 -10.80 26.30
CA ARG A 563 0.08 -9.49 26.10
C ARG A 563 -0.92 -9.19 27.20
N THR A 564 -0.92 -7.97 27.74
CA THR A 564 -1.84 -7.61 28.83
C THR A 564 -2.25 -6.14 28.76
N VAL A 565 -3.09 -5.74 29.70
CA VAL A 565 -3.55 -4.36 29.85
C VAL A 565 -2.78 -3.67 30.97
N PHE A 566 -2.28 -2.49 30.69
CA PHE A 566 -1.50 -1.67 31.62
C PHE A 566 -2.19 -0.34 31.90
N GLU A 567 -1.99 0.19 33.09
CA GLU A 567 -2.23 1.57 33.45
C GLU A 567 -0.91 2.34 33.54
N VAL A 568 -0.83 3.50 32.93
CA VAL A 568 0.35 4.37 33.05
C VAL A 568 0.33 5.03 34.43
N GLU A 569 1.31 4.72 35.27
CA GLU A 569 1.43 5.30 36.62
C GLU A 569 2.26 6.59 36.60
N SER A 570 3.35 6.61 35.86
CA SER A 570 4.20 7.78 35.74
C SER A 570 4.97 7.79 34.41
N THR A 571 5.42 8.99 34.00
CA THR A 571 6.23 9.21 32.82
C THR A 571 7.55 9.89 33.18
N GLY A 572 8.65 9.37 32.59
CA GLY A 572 9.98 9.95 32.68
C GLY A 572 10.54 10.28 31.30
N PRO A 573 11.73 10.90 31.21
CA PRO A 573 12.38 11.15 29.93
C PRO A 573 12.76 9.85 29.22
N GLY A 574 11.97 9.45 28.21
CA GLY A 574 12.19 8.22 27.44
C GLY A 574 11.80 6.94 28.16
N SER A 575 11.06 6.98 29.27
CA SER A 575 10.51 5.81 29.96
C SER A 575 9.12 6.08 30.54
N ILE A 576 8.36 5.00 30.72
CA ILE A 576 7.08 5.00 31.41
C ILE A 576 7.04 3.89 32.47
N GLU A 577 6.45 4.19 33.63
CA GLU A 577 6.10 3.15 34.62
C GLU A 577 4.66 2.69 34.35
N LEU A 578 4.51 1.38 34.19
CA LEU A 578 3.26 0.73 33.91
C LEU A 578 2.87 -0.19 35.04
N ARG A 579 1.59 -0.20 35.38
CA ARG A 579 1.00 -1.19 36.27
C ARG A 579 0.17 -2.17 35.45
N ASP A 580 0.53 -3.44 35.47
CA ASP A 580 -0.25 -4.54 34.89
C ASP A 580 -1.57 -4.68 35.65
N LEU A 581 -2.69 -4.57 34.97
CA LEU A 581 -4.01 -4.67 35.57
C LEU A 581 -4.44 -6.11 35.88
N GLY A 582 -3.80 -7.10 35.26
CA GLY A 582 -4.04 -8.52 35.55
C GLY A 582 -3.33 -9.00 36.83
N THR A 583 -2.05 -8.63 37.00
CA THR A 583 -1.17 -9.08 38.08
C THR A 583 -0.94 -8.05 39.18
N GLY A 584 -1.10 -6.77 38.87
CA GLY A 584 -0.75 -5.66 39.76
C GLY A 584 0.77 -5.38 39.82
N GLU A 585 1.58 -5.99 38.96
CA GLU A 585 3.02 -5.79 38.90
C GLU A 585 3.37 -4.43 38.25
N MET A 586 4.43 -3.81 38.77
CA MET A 586 4.97 -2.56 38.24
C MET A 586 6.20 -2.86 37.37
N ILE A 587 6.19 -2.33 36.16
CA ILE A 587 7.32 -2.46 35.23
C ILE A 587 7.75 -1.08 34.69
N GLU A 588 9.04 -0.91 34.41
CA GLU A 588 9.57 0.27 33.73
C GLU A 588 9.87 -0.11 32.27
N VAL A 589 9.20 0.58 31.33
CA VAL A 589 9.41 0.41 29.88
C VAL A 589 10.21 1.60 29.36
N VAL A 590 11.35 1.31 28.72
CA VAL A 590 12.26 2.34 28.19
C VAL A 590 12.16 2.45 26.65
N ASN A 591 12.74 3.55 26.12
CA ASN A 591 12.67 3.92 24.69
C ASN A 591 11.23 4.10 24.19
N VAL A 592 10.41 4.73 25.00
CA VAL A 592 9.05 5.14 24.64
C VAL A 592 9.07 6.61 24.25
N ASP A 593 8.53 6.92 23.11
CA ASP A 593 8.38 8.30 22.65
C ASP A 593 7.38 9.06 23.53
N ASP A 594 7.65 10.36 23.74
CA ASP A 594 6.74 11.25 24.46
C ASP A 594 5.52 11.53 23.57
N ASN A 595 4.43 10.79 23.84
CA ASN A 595 3.17 10.96 23.11
C ASN A 595 1.97 11.06 24.07
N PRO A 596 0.81 11.49 23.59
CA PRO A 596 -0.39 11.60 24.41
C PRO A 596 -0.86 10.30 25.07
N MET A 597 -0.52 9.14 24.51
CA MET A 597 -0.87 7.83 25.08
C MET A 597 -0.08 7.52 26.35
N SER A 598 1.12 8.04 26.49
CA SER A 598 2.01 7.81 27.63
C SER A 598 1.69 8.65 28.86
N ARG A 599 0.49 9.26 28.94
CA ARG A 599 0.13 10.08 30.11
C ARG A 599 -0.36 9.24 31.28
N PRO A 600 -0.04 9.62 32.53
CA PRO A 600 -0.55 8.93 33.71
C PRO A 600 -2.07 8.82 33.72
N GLY A 601 -2.57 7.62 34.08
CA GLY A 601 -4.00 7.30 34.08
C GLY A 601 -4.53 6.75 32.75
N ASN A 602 -3.76 6.82 31.67
CA ASN A 602 -4.12 6.18 30.42
C ASN A 602 -3.96 4.65 30.52
N LEU A 603 -4.81 3.95 29.78
CA LEU A 603 -4.78 2.50 29.67
C LEU A 603 -4.19 2.10 28.33
N LEU A 604 -3.31 1.12 28.36
CA LEU A 604 -2.58 0.63 27.21
C LEU A 604 -2.72 -0.89 27.13
N ILE A 605 -2.86 -1.40 25.93
CA ILE A 605 -2.70 -2.84 25.64
C ILE A 605 -1.38 -3.04 24.90
N GLY A 606 -0.59 -4.02 25.31
CA GLY A 606 0.70 -4.28 24.72
C GLY A 606 1.42 -5.47 25.31
N ARG A 607 2.60 -5.75 24.74
CA ARG A 607 3.49 -6.86 25.15
C ARG A 607 4.92 -6.32 25.33
N PRO A 608 5.21 -5.63 26.43
CA PRO A 608 6.57 -5.19 26.73
C PRO A 608 7.46 -6.38 27.09
N LEU A 609 8.57 -6.54 26.39
CA LEU A 609 9.47 -7.68 26.51
C LEU A 609 10.66 -7.34 27.42
N PRO A 610 11.07 -8.24 28.34
CA PRO A 610 12.19 -7.98 29.23
C PRO A 610 13.53 -8.00 28.47
N VAL A 611 14.41 -7.07 28.82
CA VAL A 611 15.80 -6.98 28.36
C VAL A 611 16.71 -6.66 29.58
N GLY A 612 17.16 -7.68 30.25
CA GLY A 612 17.85 -7.51 31.54
C GLY A 612 16.89 -7.01 32.62
N ASP A 613 17.22 -5.86 33.24
CA ASP A 613 16.41 -5.26 34.32
C ASP A 613 15.35 -4.27 33.82
N ILE A 614 15.21 -4.09 32.47
CA ILE A 614 14.27 -3.14 31.84
C ILE A 614 13.35 -3.88 30.88
N TYR A 615 12.26 -3.20 30.47
CA TYR A 615 11.35 -3.69 29.44
C TYR A 615 11.38 -2.79 28.21
N ARG A 616 11.08 -3.35 27.04
CA ARG A 616 10.93 -2.63 25.75
C ARG A 616 9.65 -3.07 25.05
N ALA A 617 8.92 -2.11 24.52
CA ALA A 617 7.71 -2.38 23.75
C ALA A 617 8.06 -2.33 22.25
N PHE A 618 8.58 -3.43 21.70
CA PHE A 618 9.01 -3.50 20.30
C PHE A 618 7.84 -3.40 19.32
N SER A 619 6.68 -4.00 19.67
CA SER A 619 5.43 -3.88 18.88
C SER A 619 4.63 -2.63 19.22
N GLY A 620 5.10 -1.81 20.17
CA GLY A 620 4.40 -0.62 20.63
C GLY A 620 3.25 -0.92 21.62
N PHE A 621 2.44 0.10 21.84
CA PHE A 621 1.23 0.04 22.64
C PHE A 621 0.05 0.59 21.87
N MET A 622 -1.14 0.09 22.15
CA MET A 622 -2.39 0.68 21.71
C MET A 622 -3.16 1.23 22.91
N ALA A 623 -3.77 2.41 22.74
CA ALA A 623 -4.60 3.00 23.77
C ALA A 623 -5.88 2.18 23.94
N LEU A 624 -6.30 1.91 25.19
CA LEU A 624 -7.51 1.18 25.53
C LEU A 624 -8.52 2.09 26.23
N ARG A 625 -9.77 2.01 25.82
CA ARG A 625 -10.87 2.72 26.48
C ARG A 625 -11.18 2.06 27.83
N PRO A 626 -11.46 2.85 28.89
CA PRO A 626 -11.72 2.30 30.23
C PRO A 626 -12.90 1.33 30.31
N ASP A 627 -13.92 1.52 29.47
CA ASP A 627 -15.11 0.66 29.40
C ASP A 627 -14.81 -0.72 28.79
N LEU A 628 -13.69 -0.89 28.07
CA LEU A 628 -13.30 -2.13 27.39
C LEU A 628 -12.28 -2.97 28.17
N VAL A 629 -11.79 -2.52 29.33
CA VAL A 629 -10.74 -3.24 30.10
C VAL A 629 -11.11 -4.70 30.40
N GLN A 630 -12.34 -4.96 30.87
CA GLN A 630 -12.76 -6.30 31.20
C GLN A 630 -12.91 -7.20 29.96
N ALA A 631 -13.39 -6.63 28.85
CA ALA A 631 -13.46 -7.33 27.58
C ALA A 631 -12.06 -7.65 27.06
N ALA A 632 -11.14 -6.69 27.10
CA ALA A 632 -9.76 -6.88 26.67
C ALA A 632 -9.05 -7.97 27.48
N LEU A 633 -9.14 -7.96 28.80
CA LEU A 633 -8.56 -8.98 29.65
C LEU A 633 -9.14 -10.38 29.36
N SER A 634 -10.45 -10.47 29.07
CA SER A 634 -11.07 -11.75 28.71
C SER A 634 -10.58 -12.26 27.34
N VAL A 635 -10.50 -11.38 26.34
CA VAL A 635 -10.01 -11.73 25.00
C VAL A 635 -8.56 -12.19 25.04
N LEU A 636 -7.73 -11.51 25.83
CA LEU A 636 -6.31 -11.87 25.98
C LEU A 636 -6.10 -13.19 26.74
N ASP A 637 -7.01 -13.56 27.67
CA ASP A 637 -6.97 -14.86 28.37
C ASP A 637 -7.35 -16.00 27.41
N ASP A 638 -8.28 -15.76 26.48
CA ASP A 638 -8.71 -16.73 25.47
C ASP A 638 -7.67 -16.96 24.36
N LYS A 639 -6.71 -16.02 24.15
CA LYS A 639 -5.64 -16.06 23.14
C LYS A 639 -6.14 -16.30 21.71
N ASP A 640 -7.26 -15.68 21.36
CA ASP A 640 -7.82 -15.71 20.01
C ASP A 640 -7.42 -14.44 19.26
N PRO A 641 -6.55 -14.55 18.22
CA PRO A 641 -6.04 -13.38 17.53
C PRO A 641 -7.12 -12.65 16.71
N ASP A 642 -8.11 -13.35 16.13
CA ASP A 642 -9.20 -12.72 15.38
C ASP A 642 -10.06 -11.85 16.30
N VAL A 643 -10.45 -12.38 17.46
CA VAL A 643 -11.25 -11.64 18.45
C VAL A 643 -10.47 -10.44 19.00
N LEU A 644 -9.14 -10.58 19.13
CA LEU A 644 -8.28 -9.45 19.51
C LEU A 644 -8.31 -8.35 18.43
N MET A 645 -8.19 -8.70 17.15
CA MET A 645 -8.26 -7.73 16.06
C MET A 645 -9.64 -7.08 15.96
N GLU A 646 -10.72 -7.83 16.16
CA GLU A 646 -12.08 -7.27 16.24
C GLU A 646 -12.21 -6.24 17.37
N LEU A 647 -11.69 -6.55 18.56
CA LEU A 647 -11.69 -5.61 19.69
C LEU A 647 -10.91 -4.34 19.36
N LEU A 648 -9.68 -4.48 18.84
CA LEU A 648 -8.81 -3.35 18.49
C LEU A 648 -9.40 -2.51 17.35
N GLY A 649 -9.95 -3.13 16.32
CA GLY A 649 -10.64 -2.45 15.22
C GLY A 649 -11.85 -1.63 15.70
N SER A 650 -12.64 -2.21 16.61
CA SER A 650 -13.80 -1.51 17.18
C SER A 650 -13.46 -0.22 17.91
N MET A 651 -12.24 -0.10 18.44
CA MET A 651 -11.77 1.12 19.12
C MET A 651 -11.38 2.24 18.14
N HIS A 652 -11.01 1.87 16.91
CA HIS A 652 -10.55 2.79 15.87
C HIS A 652 -11.64 3.14 14.86
N ARG A 653 -12.79 2.48 14.94
CA ARG A 653 -13.93 2.83 14.09
C ARG A 653 -14.30 4.30 14.28
N ALA A 654 -14.41 5.03 13.19
CA ALA A 654 -14.83 6.43 13.22
C ALA A 654 -16.17 6.55 13.98
N PRO A 655 -16.31 7.51 14.91
CA PRO A 655 -17.56 7.69 15.62
C PRO A 655 -18.65 8.09 14.61
N GLU A 656 -19.79 7.41 14.65
CA GLU A 656 -20.98 7.85 13.91
C GLU A 656 -21.35 9.27 14.34
N ILE A 657 -21.15 10.23 13.44
CA ILE A 657 -21.48 11.62 13.71
C ILE A 657 -22.98 11.81 13.44
N ARG A 658 -23.74 12.05 14.51
CA ARG A 658 -25.17 12.32 14.45
C ARG A 658 -25.47 13.77 14.79
N ASN A 659 -26.47 14.34 14.13
CA ASN A 659 -26.93 15.68 14.45
C ASN A 659 -27.71 15.71 15.79
N THR A 660 -28.14 16.90 16.21
CA THR A 660 -28.82 17.10 17.49
C THR A 660 -30.24 16.49 17.54
N ASP A 661 -30.80 16.05 16.43
CA ASP A 661 -32.04 15.24 16.37
C ASP A 661 -31.77 13.73 16.41
N GLY A 662 -30.47 13.30 16.25
CA GLY A 662 -30.04 11.89 16.20
C GLY A 662 -30.03 11.29 14.81
N HIS A 663 -30.19 12.10 13.75
CA HIS A 663 -30.04 11.67 12.36
C HIS A 663 -28.55 11.62 11.96
N ASP A 664 -28.21 10.83 11.01
CA ASP A 664 -26.86 10.79 10.46
C ASP A 664 -26.50 12.14 9.81
N MET A 665 -25.23 12.52 9.92
CA MET A 665 -24.74 13.81 9.39
C MET A 665 -24.48 13.67 7.89
N GLU A 666 -25.47 14.12 7.08
CA GLU A 666 -25.39 14.15 5.62
C GLU A 666 -25.71 15.57 5.14
N PRO A 667 -24.68 16.42 4.90
CA PRO A 667 -24.91 17.77 4.41
C PRO A 667 -25.76 17.77 3.15
N THR A 668 -26.92 18.42 3.22
CA THR A 668 -27.91 18.38 2.15
C THR A 668 -28.29 19.78 1.73
N GLU A 669 -28.16 20.06 0.44
CA GLU A 669 -28.61 21.30 -0.20
C GLU A 669 -29.89 21.09 -0.98
N VAL A 670 -30.84 21.98 -0.82
CA VAL A 670 -32.11 22.01 -1.54
C VAL A 670 -32.23 23.32 -2.30
N THR A 671 -32.50 23.26 -3.60
CA THR A 671 -32.57 24.43 -4.47
C THR A 671 -34.01 24.62 -5.01
N TRP A 672 -34.49 25.87 -4.96
CA TRP A 672 -35.77 26.24 -5.56
C TRP A 672 -35.60 27.42 -6.51
N SER A 673 -36.46 27.48 -7.53
CA SER A 673 -36.67 28.68 -8.33
C SER A 673 -37.85 29.48 -7.80
N LEU A 674 -37.71 30.78 -7.85
CA LEU A 674 -38.69 31.77 -7.34
C LEU A 674 -39.29 32.55 -8.50
N PRO A 675 -40.61 32.68 -8.61
CA PRO A 675 -41.25 33.51 -9.63
C PRO A 675 -41.05 35.00 -9.31
N ASP A 676 -41.01 35.82 -10.37
CA ASP A 676 -40.89 37.29 -10.25
C ASP A 676 -41.96 37.91 -9.34
N GLY A 677 -41.52 38.66 -8.33
CA GLY A 677 -42.43 39.43 -7.45
C GLY A 677 -42.90 38.70 -6.22
N SER A 678 -42.34 37.55 -5.86
CA SER A 678 -42.64 36.81 -4.64
C SER A 678 -42.14 37.55 -3.40
N ASP A 679 -42.98 37.69 -2.34
CA ASP A 679 -42.58 38.21 -1.02
C ASP A 679 -41.90 37.10 -0.20
N VAL A 680 -40.70 36.63 -0.65
CA VAL A 680 -39.98 35.59 0.00
C VAL A 680 -39.52 35.97 1.43
N PRO A 681 -38.97 37.16 1.70
CA PRO A 681 -38.59 37.58 3.04
C PRO A 681 -39.76 37.53 4.04
N GLY A 682 -40.90 38.03 3.64
CA GLY A 682 -42.10 37.99 4.47
C GLY A 682 -42.64 36.57 4.69
N ALA A 683 -42.49 35.70 3.73
CA ALA A 683 -42.90 34.28 3.83
C ALA A 683 -41.97 33.49 4.75
N LEU A 684 -40.64 33.67 4.64
CA LEU A 684 -39.64 33.00 5.50
C LEU A 684 -39.77 33.47 6.96
N SER A 685 -40.05 34.77 7.19
CA SER A 685 -40.34 35.26 8.54
C SER A 685 -41.61 34.62 9.15
N ARG A 686 -42.66 34.41 8.34
CA ARG A 686 -43.88 33.71 8.80
C ARG A 686 -43.66 32.23 9.05
N ALA A 687 -42.72 31.60 8.34
CA ALA A 687 -42.25 30.26 8.57
C ALA A 687 -41.34 30.06 9.80
N GLY A 688 -41.02 31.20 10.50
CA GLY A 688 -40.24 31.16 11.72
C GLY A 688 -38.72 31.31 11.51
N LEU A 689 -38.26 31.59 10.27
CA LEU A 689 -36.87 31.89 10.04
C LEU A 689 -36.50 33.33 10.40
N THR A 690 -35.28 33.56 10.81
CA THR A 690 -34.72 34.84 11.18
C THR A 690 -33.67 35.26 10.18
N ASP A 691 -33.74 36.51 9.70
CA ASP A 691 -32.69 37.05 8.80
C ASP A 691 -31.45 37.50 9.63
N ASP A 692 -30.31 36.94 9.26
CA ASP A 692 -29.00 37.27 9.80
C ASP A 692 -28.08 37.71 8.66
N GLY A 693 -28.20 38.98 8.27
CA GLY A 693 -27.32 39.59 7.27
C GLY A 693 -27.43 39.04 5.83
N GLY A 694 -28.62 38.52 5.45
CA GLY A 694 -28.93 37.96 4.12
C GLY A 694 -29.00 36.43 4.09
N THR A 695 -28.68 35.78 5.20
CA THR A 695 -28.90 34.33 5.40
C THR A 695 -30.07 34.17 6.38
N TRP A 696 -31.09 33.43 5.96
CA TRP A 696 -32.22 33.08 6.80
C TRP A 696 -31.93 31.80 7.58
N THR A 697 -32.08 31.85 8.91
CA THR A 697 -31.77 30.72 9.80
C THR A 697 -33.03 30.22 10.49
N LEU A 698 -33.18 28.89 10.52
CA LEU A 698 -34.20 28.19 11.28
C LEU A 698 -33.59 27.59 12.53
N VAL A 699 -34.04 28.07 13.69
CA VAL A 699 -33.59 27.60 15.02
C VAL A 699 -34.80 26.99 15.74
N ARG A 700 -34.62 25.76 16.24
CA ARG A 700 -35.64 25.09 17.06
C ARG A 700 -35.03 24.21 18.14
N ASP A 701 -35.81 23.76 19.08
CA ASP A 701 -35.41 22.72 20.02
C ASP A 701 -35.37 21.38 19.30
N THR A 702 -34.29 20.62 19.53
CA THR A 702 -34.04 19.27 19.01
C THR A 702 -34.05 18.27 20.15
N ALA A 703 -33.93 16.98 19.86
CA ALA A 703 -33.92 15.93 20.89
C ALA A 703 -32.79 16.11 21.91
N ASN A 704 -31.65 16.63 21.48
CA ASN A 704 -30.43 16.69 22.31
C ASN A 704 -29.94 18.12 22.58
N GLN A 705 -30.59 19.18 22.00
CA GLN A 705 -30.16 20.57 22.19
C GLN A 705 -31.30 21.56 22.05
N SER A 706 -31.39 22.52 22.96
CA SER A 706 -32.28 23.68 22.81
C SER A 706 -31.66 24.74 21.93
N ASN A 707 -32.49 25.43 21.13
CA ASN A 707 -32.06 26.46 20.18
C ASN A 707 -30.98 25.97 19.17
N ALA A 708 -31.15 24.79 18.64
CA ALA A 708 -30.25 24.26 17.59
C ALA A 708 -30.56 24.91 16.23
N LEU A 709 -29.53 25.32 15.51
CA LEU A 709 -29.62 25.68 14.10
C LEU A 709 -29.88 24.39 13.27
N VAL A 710 -31.05 24.32 12.61
CA VAL A 710 -31.47 23.14 11.87
C VAL A 710 -31.45 23.30 10.35
N ALA A 711 -31.60 24.55 9.88
CA ALA A 711 -31.49 24.89 8.46
C ALA A 711 -31.03 26.34 8.27
N SER A 712 -30.40 26.61 7.14
CA SER A 712 -30.11 27.95 6.65
C SER A 712 -30.59 28.10 5.21
N ILE A 713 -31.07 29.30 4.83
CA ILE A 713 -31.56 29.61 3.49
C ILE A 713 -30.87 30.87 2.99
N GLN A 714 -30.39 30.82 1.76
CA GLN A 714 -29.89 31.98 1.03
C GLN A 714 -30.81 32.24 -0.16
N VAL A 715 -31.08 33.55 -0.39
CA VAL A 715 -31.91 33.98 -1.54
C VAL A 715 -31.08 34.88 -2.42
N ASP A 716 -30.85 34.46 -3.67
CA ASP A 716 -30.12 35.22 -4.68
C ASP A 716 -30.97 35.35 -5.97
N GLY A 717 -31.54 36.54 -6.17
CA GLY A 717 -32.38 36.81 -7.32
C GLY A 717 -33.64 35.95 -7.38
N ASP A 718 -33.70 35.07 -8.39
CA ASP A 718 -34.78 34.13 -8.62
C ASP A 718 -34.49 32.70 -8.09
N THR A 719 -33.43 32.56 -7.33
CA THR A 719 -33.01 31.28 -6.78
C THR A 719 -32.96 31.32 -5.25
N MET A 720 -33.39 30.25 -4.60
CA MET A 720 -33.30 30.06 -3.17
C MET A 720 -32.61 28.73 -2.89
N VAL A 721 -31.57 28.75 -2.03
CA VAL A 721 -30.82 27.57 -1.64
C VAL A 721 -30.94 27.36 -0.15
N GLY A 722 -31.42 26.21 0.26
CA GLY A 722 -31.52 25.78 1.65
C GLY A 722 -30.44 24.74 1.95
N SER A 723 -29.73 24.89 3.06
CA SER A 723 -28.71 23.94 3.53
C SER A 723 -29.11 23.36 4.88
N THR A 724 -28.98 22.06 5.02
CA THR A 724 -29.23 21.28 6.23
C THR A 724 -28.08 20.30 6.45
N ASN A 725 -28.03 19.62 7.58
CA ASN A 725 -27.00 18.62 7.87
C ASN A 725 -27.54 17.19 7.97
N SER A 726 -28.76 16.96 7.45
CA SER A 726 -29.30 15.61 7.23
C SER A 726 -30.41 15.62 6.20
N VAL A 727 -30.66 14.51 5.58
CA VAL A 727 -31.73 14.31 4.59
C VAL A 727 -33.11 14.52 5.22
N GLU A 728 -33.31 14.09 6.47
CA GLU A 728 -34.58 14.29 7.20
C GLU A 728 -34.88 15.77 7.43
N ARG A 729 -33.87 16.55 7.84
CA ARG A 729 -34.01 18.01 7.99
C ARG A 729 -34.28 18.70 6.64
N ALA A 730 -33.70 18.20 5.56
CA ALA A 730 -33.98 18.68 4.21
C ALA A 730 -35.44 18.38 3.81
N GLY A 731 -35.96 17.21 4.18
CA GLY A 731 -37.37 16.86 4.01
C GLY A 731 -38.30 17.80 4.80
N GLU A 732 -38.01 18.05 6.07
CA GLU A 732 -38.76 19.02 6.89
C GLU A 732 -38.70 20.44 6.29
N LEU A 733 -37.56 20.87 5.79
CA LEU A 733 -37.38 22.15 5.13
C LEU A 733 -38.19 22.25 3.84
N LEU A 734 -38.25 21.20 3.03
CA LEU A 734 -39.08 21.11 1.81
C LEU A 734 -40.55 21.31 2.15
N GLU A 735 -41.06 20.63 3.17
CA GLU A 735 -42.45 20.78 3.64
C GLU A 735 -42.72 22.20 4.15
N LEU A 736 -41.82 22.76 4.94
CA LEU A 736 -41.95 24.12 5.45
C LEU A 736 -42.01 25.19 4.35
N ILE A 737 -41.16 25.03 3.33
CA ILE A 737 -41.14 25.94 2.16
C ILE A 737 -42.39 25.77 1.30
N ALA A 738 -42.85 24.55 1.08
CA ALA A 738 -44.07 24.30 0.33
C ALA A 738 -45.31 24.92 1.00
N GLU A 739 -45.37 24.95 2.33
CA GLU A 739 -46.47 25.58 3.09
C GLU A 739 -46.44 27.11 3.03
N HIS A 740 -45.26 27.73 3.16
CA HIS A 740 -45.15 29.17 3.38
C HIS A 740 -44.77 29.96 2.11
N VAL A 741 -44.13 29.30 1.13
CA VAL A 741 -43.75 29.85 -0.18
C VAL A 741 -44.29 28.95 -1.30
N PRO A 742 -45.62 28.82 -1.47
CA PRO A 742 -46.23 27.85 -2.38
C PRO A 742 -45.88 28.03 -3.86
N ASP A 743 -45.39 29.22 -4.22
CA ASP A 743 -44.97 29.55 -5.58
C ASP A 743 -43.51 29.16 -5.87
N ALA A 744 -42.72 28.72 -4.87
CA ALA A 744 -41.37 28.21 -5.07
C ALA A 744 -41.41 26.82 -5.71
N VAL A 745 -40.66 26.64 -6.79
CA VAL A 745 -40.58 25.37 -7.50
C VAL A 745 -39.26 24.68 -7.09
N HIS A 746 -39.37 23.50 -6.51
CA HIS A 746 -38.22 22.66 -6.18
C HIS A 746 -37.46 22.25 -7.46
N LEU A 747 -36.16 22.50 -7.52
CA LEU A 747 -35.28 22.18 -8.64
C LEU A 747 -34.45 20.93 -8.37
N SER A 748 -33.77 20.89 -7.23
CA SER A 748 -32.89 19.78 -6.90
C SER A 748 -32.69 19.62 -5.39
N THR A 749 -32.37 18.39 -4.97
CA THR A 749 -31.83 18.08 -3.64
C THR A 749 -30.51 17.36 -3.87
N LYS A 750 -29.43 17.91 -3.32
CA LYS A 750 -28.09 17.34 -3.40
C LYS A 750 -27.65 16.92 -1.99
N VAL A 751 -27.40 15.65 -1.83
CA VAL A 751 -26.77 15.08 -0.63
C VAL A 751 -25.27 15.00 -0.88
N THR A 752 -24.49 15.45 0.06
CA THR A 752 -23.02 15.35 0.00
C THR A 752 -22.59 14.34 1.07
N ASN A 753 -21.87 13.30 0.67
CA ASN A 753 -21.28 12.38 1.62
C ASN A 753 -20.27 13.17 2.48
N PRO A 754 -20.28 13.09 3.82
CA PRO A 754 -19.29 13.73 4.67
C PRO A 754 -17.84 13.39 4.27
N ASP A 755 -17.60 12.20 3.75
CA ASP A 755 -16.28 11.74 3.30
C ASP A 755 -15.82 12.41 1.99
N ASP A 756 -16.77 12.86 1.15
CA ASP A 756 -16.51 13.65 -0.06
C ASP A 756 -16.30 15.16 0.21
N LEU A 757 -16.50 15.58 1.46
CA LEU A 757 -16.09 16.90 1.87
C LEU A 757 -14.57 16.89 1.97
N ASP A 758 -13.90 17.03 0.81
CA ASP A 758 -12.54 17.54 0.82
C ASP A 758 -12.48 18.62 1.89
N VAL A 759 -11.44 18.65 2.69
CA VAL A 759 -11.12 19.76 3.59
C VAL A 759 -10.85 20.98 2.69
N ILE A 760 -11.92 21.35 1.95
CA ILE A 760 -11.93 22.46 1.00
C ILE A 760 -11.77 23.70 1.82
N ASP A 761 -10.64 24.36 1.64
CA ASP A 761 -10.48 25.80 1.83
C ASP A 761 -11.37 26.40 2.91
N LEU A 762 -11.40 25.78 4.08
CA LEU A 762 -11.62 26.58 5.25
C LEU A 762 -10.51 27.62 5.17
N PRO A 763 -10.85 28.91 5.04
CA PRO A 763 -9.85 29.97 5.07
C PRO A 763 -8.95 29.65 6.23
N ALA A 764 -7.64 29.49 5.99
CA ALA A 764 -6.66 29.04 6.97
C ALA A 764 -7.07 29.66 8.31
N MET A 765 -7.50 28.80 9.25
CA MET A 765 -7.97 29.29 10.54
C MET A 765 -6.87 30.21 11.03
N PRO A 766 -7.16 31.47 11.41
CA PRO A 766 -6.13 32.39 11.85
C PRO A 766 -5.35 31.66 12.93
N ASP A 767 -4.03 31.67 12.83
CA ASP A 767 -3.11 30.96 13.72
C ASP A 767 -3.63 31.18 15.16
N GLN A 768 -3.93 30.06 15.86
CA GLN A 768 -4.46 30.11 17.22
C GLN A 768 -3.65 31.09 18.10
N SER A 769 -2.35 31.15 17.83
CA SER A 769 -1.45 32.08 18.50
C SER A 769 -1.74 33.57 18.19
N GLU A 770 -2.17 33.91 16.97
CA GLU A 770 -2.59 35.28 16.61
C GLU A 770 -3.95 35.66 17.26
N MET A 771 -4.91 34.72 17.28
CA MET A 771 -6.20 34.95 17.97
C MET A 771 -6.01 35.11 19.48
N LEU A 772 -5.18 34.28 20.09
CA LEU A 772 -4.85 34.34 21.52
C LEU A 772 -3.95 35.55 21.89
N ALA A 773 -3.32 36.19 20.93
CA ALA A 773 -2.56 37.41 21.11
C ALA A 773 -3.50 38.64 21.36
N ASN A 774 -4.78 38.54 20.96
CA ASN A 774 -5.77 39.57 21.25
C ASN A 774 -6.28 39.45 22.71
N PRO A 775 -6.04 40.45 23.60
CA PRO A 775 -6.42 40.37 25.01
C PRO A 775 -7.92 40.22 25.23
N GLU A 776 -8.77 40.80 24.37
CA GLU A 776 -10.22 40.74 24.51
C GLU A 776 -10.76 39.36 24.15
N VAL A 777 -10.25 38.77 23.08
CA VAL A 777 -10.58 37.38 22.64
C VAL A 777 -10.13 36.39 23.69
N ARG A 778 -8.91 36.52 24.20
CA ARG A 778 -8.38 35.69 25.29
C ARG A 778 -9.26 35.76 26.52
N ALA A 779 -9.63 36.97 27.00
CA ALA A 779 -10.46 37.15 28.19
C ALA A 779 -11.86 36.53 28.00
N MET A 780 -12.41 36.59 26.79
CA MET A 780 -13.72 35.99 26.49
C MET A 780 -13.63 34.45 26.51
N LEU A 781 -12.55 33.87 25.92
CA LEU A 781 -12.31 32.42 25.93
C LEU A 781 -12.03 31.92 27.35
N GLU A 782 -11.24 32.64 28.15
CA GLU A 782 -10.96 32.27 29.53
C GLU A 782 -12.24 32.30 30.38
N ALA A 783 -13.13 33.30 30.18
CA ALA A 783 -14.42 33.36 30.84
C ALA A 783 -15.35 32.20 30.40
N HIS A 784 -15.35 31.87 29.13
CA HIS A 784 -16.12 30.74 28.61
C HIS A 784 -15.63 29.42 29.22
N MET A 785 -14.31 29.19 29.23
CA MET A 785 -13.71 27.98 29.82
C MET A 785 -14.00 27.88 31.32
N ALA A 786 -13.95 28.96 32.08
CA ALA A 786 -14.31 28.99 33.51
C ALA A 786 -15.78 28.61 33.77
N ASN A 787 -16.69 29.02 32.88
CA ASN A 787 -18.10 28.61 32.96
C ASN A 787 -18.23 27.12 32.63
N TYR A 788 -17.56 26.66 31.57
CA TYR A 788 -17.58 25.27 31.18
C TYR A 788 -16.99 24.34 32.26
N GLU A 789 -15.88 24.74 32.91
CA GLU A 789 -15.33 24.02 34.09
C GLU A 789 -16.34 23.94 35.23
N THR A 790 -17.10 25.00 35.45
CA THR A 790 -18.12 25.03 36.50
C THR A 790 -19.28 24.07 36.17
N GLU A 791 -19.74 24.07 34.93
CA GLU A 791 -20.78 23.14 34.44
C GLU A 791 -20.31 21.68 34.48
N TRP A 792 -19.04 21.43 34.08
CA TRP A 792 -18.45 20.09 34.11
C TRP A 792 -18.42 19.51 35.53
N LEU A 793 -18.13 20.30 36.56
CA LEU A 793 -18.12 19.84 37.94
C LEU A 793 -19.47 19.30 38.44
N ASP A 794 -20.55 19.73 37.81
CA ASP A 794 -21.93 19.37 38.15
C ASP A 794 -22.58 18.43 37.11
N SER A 795 -21.86 18.07 36.04
CA SER A 795 -22.31 17.15 34.99
C SER A 795 -22.04 15.70 35.38
N THR A 796 -22.91 14.76 34.99
CA THR A 796 -22.69 13.34 35.21
C THR A 796 -21.67 12.80 34.18
N ILE A 797 -20.61 12.11 34.65
CA ILE A 797 -19.53 11.60 33.87
C ILE A 797 -19.60 10.08 33.80
N PRO A 798 -19.71 9.45 32.61
CA PRO A 798 -19.75 7.99 32.48
C PRO A 798 -18.53 7.30 33.10
N ALA A 799 -17.33 7.86 32.92
CA ALA A 799 -16.07 7.36 33.49
C ALA A 799 -16.05 7.36 35.03
N LEU A 800 -16.94 8.10 35.67
CA LEU A 800 -17.15 8.12 37.13
C LEU A 800 -18.37 7.28 37.56
N GLY A 801 -18.80 6.34 36.71
CA GLY A 801 -19.97 5.53 36.98
C GLY A 801 -21.28 6.33 37.01
N GLY A 802 -21.38 7.39 36.21
CA GLY A 802 -22.55 8.27 36.13
C GLY A 802 -22.68 9.27 37.27
N ARG A 803 -21.63 9.45 38.11
CA ARG A 803 -21.58 10.46 39.16
C ARG A 803 -21.06 11.78 38.61
N THR A 804 -21.39 12.89 39.32
CA THR A 804 -20.73 14.15 39.05
C THR A 804 -19.34 14.19 39.68
N PRO A 805 -18.37 14.99 39.16
CA PRO A 805 -17.08 15.19 39.80
C PRO A 805 -17.14 15.58 41.27
N ARG A 806 -18.11 16.41 41.67
CA ARG A 806 -18.32 16.75 43.08
C ARG A 806 -18.76 15.58 43.93
N GLU A 807 -19.67 14.74 43.43
CA GLU A 807 -20.08 13.52 44.09
C GLU A 807 -18.95 12.53 44.22
N ALA A 808 -18.14 12.35 43.15
CA ALA A 808 -16.98 11.46 43.17
C ALA A 808 -15.89 11.97 44.12
N ALA A 809 -15.65 13.28 44.21
CA ALA A 809 -14.72 13.86 45.19
C ALA A 809 -15.12 13.63 46.67
N ALA A 810 -16.40 13.49 46.94
CA ALA A 810 -16.93 13.23 48.28
C ALA A 810 -16.93 11.74 48.65
N ASP A 811 -16.88 10.83 47.68
CA ASP A 811 -16.86 9.36 47.88
C ASP A 811 -15.39 8.83 47.90
N PRO A 812 -14.90 8.24 49.01
CA PRO A 812 -13.51 7.78 49.08
C PRO A 812 -13.08 6.77 48.00
N ILE A 813 -14.04 5.97 47.48
CA ILE A 813 -13.76 4.99 46.42
C ILE A 813 -13.73 5.70 45.02
N ALA A 814 -14.75 6.43 44.68
CA ALA A 814 -14.86 7.13 43.42
C ALA A 814 -13.86 8.31 43.27
N ARG A 815 -13.30 8.78 44.41
CA ARG A 815 -12.29 9.85 44.43
C ARG A 815 -11.00 9.43 43.73
N GLU A 816 -10.60 8.19 43.76
CA GLU A 816 -9.43 7.68 43.06
C GLU A 816 -9.65 7.71 41.54
N ASP A 817 -10.83 7.32 41.07
CA ASP A 817 -11.20 7.39 39.67
C ASP A 817 -11.24 8.83 39.15
N LEU A 818 -11.72 9.76 39.98
CA LEU A 818 -11.74 11.21 39.68
C LEU A 818 -10.30 11.77 39.56
N ILE A 819 -9.39 11.37 40.47
CA ILE A 819 -7.99 11.80 40.45
C ILE A 819 -7.32 11.30 39.16
N ARG A 820 -7.56 10.04 38.76
CA ARG A 820 -7.07 9.48 37.49
C ARG A 820 -7.62 10.24 36.31
N LEU A 821 -8.93 10.49 36.27
CA LEU A 821 -9.56 11.24 35.19
C LEU A 821 -8.95 12.65 35.04
N LEU A 822 -8.71 13.35 36.14
CA LEU A 822 -8.08 14.68 36.14
C LEU A 822 -6.58 14.61 35.76
N ALA A 823 -5.91 13.50 36.00
CA ALA A 823 -4.53 13.29 35.56
C ALA A 823 -4.41 13.03 34.06
N SER A 824 -5.44 12.51 33.43
CA SER A 824 -5.48 12.29 31.98
C SER A 824 -5.71 13.57 31.16
N PHE A 825 -6.11 14.67 31.79
CA PHE A 825 -6.34 15.94 31.09
C PHE A 825 -5.01 16.61 30.74
N PRO A 826 -4.90 17.21 29.53
CA PRO A 826 -3.71 17.94 29.14
C PRO A 826 -3.48 19.16 30.04
N GLU A 827 -2.24 19.36 30.47
CA GLU A 827 -1.90 20.62 31.16
C GLU A 827 -1.97 21.80 30.18
N VAL A 828 -2.65 22.86 30.60
CA VAL A 828 -2.73 24.08 29.82
C VAL A 828 -1.38 24.80 29.95
N GLY A 829 -0.58 24.83 28.89
CA GLY A 829 0.71 25.51 28.86
C GLY A 829 0.60 27.02 29.10
N GLU A 830 1.74 27.71 29.40
CA GLU A 830 1.78 29.16 29.62
C GLU A 830 1.18 29.90 28.39
N GLY A 831 0.04 30.55 28.62
CA GLY A 831 -0.68 31.34 27.62
C GLY A 831 -1.70 30.57 26.77
N GLY A 832 -1.92 29.29 27.01
CA GLY A 832 -3.00 28.48 26.40
C GLY A 832 -4.35 28.76 27.08
N VAL A 833 -5.44 28.58 26.34
CA VAL A 833 -6.81 28.61 26.87
C VAL A 833 -7.40 27.22 26.75
N GLY A 834 -7.71 26.60 27.88
CA GLY A 834 -8.25 25.26 27.97
C GLY A 834 -8.75 24.88 29.35
N MET A 835 -9.36 23.72 29.47
CA MET A 835 -9.80 23.16 30.76
C MET A 835 -8.57 22.81 31.60
N SER A 836 -8.47 23.46 32.79
CA SER A 836 -7.25 23.30 33.61
C SER A 836 -7.43 22.23 34.70
N PRO A 837 -6.69 21.13 34.65
CA PRO A 837 -6.71 20.13 35.73
C PRO A 837 -6.38 20.71 37.10
N ALA A 838 -5.51 21.71 37.17
CA ALA A 838 -5.13 22.37 38.43
C ALA A 838 -6.31 23.17 39.03
N ARG A 839 -7.05 23.93 38.21
CA ARG A 839 -8.24 24.67 38.69
C ARG A 839 -9.35 23.72 39.13
N LEU A 840 -9.54 22.65 38.42
CA LEU A 840 -10.54 21.60 38.75
C LEU A 840 -10.20 20.91 40.08
N ARG A 841 -8.93 20.54 40.30
CA ARG A 841 -8.46 19.96 41.58
C ARG A 841 -8.69 20.95 42.74
N ASP A 842 -8.35 22.22 42.59
CA ASP A 842 -8.59 23.27 43.59
C ASP A 842 -10.07 23.42 43.91
N ALA A 843 -10.94 23.40 42.87
CA ALA A 843 -12.40 23.52 43.05
C ALA A 843 -13.03 22.26 43.73
N LEU A 844 -12.41 21.11 43.63
CA LEU A 844 -12.82 19.82 44.22
C LEU A 844 -12.17 19.59 45.61
N GLY A 845 -11.14 20.36 45.98
CA GLY A 845 -10.37 20.17 47.19
C GLY A 845 -9.46 18.91 47.19
N LEU A 846 -8.93 18.59 46.01
CA LEU A 846 -8.06 17.46 45.76
C LEU A 846 -6.61 17.85 45.81
#